data_43deab70d8b90450bcb29bc01e3c8cda
#
_entry.id   43deab70d8b90450bcb29bc01e3c8cda
#
_cell.length_a   1.000
_cell.length_b   1.000
_cell.length_c   1.000
_cell.angle_alpha   90.00
_cell.angle_beta   90.00
_cell.angle_gamma   90.00
#
_symmetry.space_group_name_H-M   'P 1'
#
loop_
_entity.id
_entity.type
_entity.pdbx_description
1 polymer ?
#
loop_
_entity_poly.entity_id
_entity_poly.type
_entity_poly.pdbx_seq_one_letter_code
_entity_poly.pdbx_strand_id
1 'polypeptide(L)'
;MTNLLVELQTEELPPKALRKLSEAFAEGVRKSLADAHFLADSSVTTAYGAPRRLAVHITDVLAKSPDETFRQKLVPVKVGIGADGQATPALVKKMAALGINCAVTDLERVDDGKNEQLYYEGVRQGVELASGLQHALEYAVKHLPIPKVMTYQLADGVTTVSFVRPVRHLTALLGTEIVPVELFGLKSGRLTRGHRFHTSEPIAIENADSYVEQMKAAFVMPCYDERRAVIEAELKRRAAALDAEAIMPEDLLEEVTALTEWPVIYESQFESEFLAVPQECLILTMQLNQKYFALEDRSGKLMNRFLLVSQLIAKDGGKAISEGNARVVRARLADAKFFYDQDRMHTLESRVEGLRHVVYHNKLGSQYERMLRVRRIAAAAAALLGANKTEADRAAMLAKADLRTLMVGEFPELQGIMGEYYAENDKEPKDVALAIREHYQPRYAGDALPSTSVSLAVALADKLETLIGLFGIGQLPTGEKDPFALRRHALGVLRMLIEKELDVSLPALIDAAWEAEKDVAGVVDNRRELLTFFADRLRVMLRERGATAQEADAVLAKRLDKLADIPKRIGAVRAFMDLPEAEALTAANKRIGNILKKVEGEVSEKIDPALLQEAAEKNLFEELRAVEPAAEALYAEGRFEDMLVTIAALRSPVDAFFETVMVNAEDPALRANRLALLKRLYGVMNAVAEISRLAK
;
A
#
# COMPACT_ATOMS: atom_id res chain seq x y z
N MET A 1 -11.75 -24.52 -32.39
CA MET A 1 -10.96 -24.03 -31.26
C MET A 1 -11.10 -25.05 -30.14
N THR A 2 -10.04 -25.31 -29.41
CA THR A 2 -9.95 -26.40 -28.44
C THR A 2 -9.22 -25.87 -27.21
N ASN A 3 -9.51 -26.41 -26.02
CA ASN A 3 -8.91 -25.92 -24.78
C ASN A 3 -7.49 -26.45 -24.58
N LEU A 4 -6.61 -25.60 -24.10
CA LEU A 4 -5.21 -25.90 -23.81
C LEU A 4 -5.02 -26.09 -22.30
N LEU A 5 -4.28 -27.11 -21.91
CA LEU A 5 -3.73 -27.30 -20.57
C LEU A 5 -2.22 -27.35 -20.65
N VAL A 6 -1.55 -26.62 -19.74
CA VAL A 6 -0.11 -26.81 -19.49
C VAL A 6 0.11 -26.92 -17.98
N GLU A 7 0.88 -27.93 -17.55
CA GLU A 7 1.29 -28.09 -16.15
C GLU A 7 2.80 -28.31 -16.05
N LEU A 8 3.44 -27.57 -15.15
CA LEU A 8 4.77 -27.86 -14.59
C LEU A 8 4.60 -28.48 -13.22
N GLN A 9 4.84 -29.77 -13.08
CA GLN A 9 4.90 -30.47 -11.81
C GLN A 9 6.30 -30.33 -11.23
N THR A 10 6.42 -29.76 -10.03
CA THR A 10 7.69 -29.36 -9.40
C THR A 10 7.89 -30.04 -8.05
N GLU A 11 9.04 -29.83 -7.43
CA GLU A 11 9.18 -29.95 -5.97
C GLU A 11 8.50 -28.75 -5.29
N GLU A 12 8.41 -28.78 -3.93
CA GLU A 12 7.63 -27.82 -3.15
C GLU A 12 8.03 -26.35 -3.42
N LEU A 13 7.10 -25.60 -3.97
CA LEU A 13 7.24 -24.18 -4.28
C LEU A 13 7.24 -23.33 -3.00
N PRO A 14 7.91 -22.16 -2.98
CA PRO A 14 7.90 -21.27 -1.83
C PRO A 14 6.47 -20.78 -1.52
N PRO A 15 5.92 -21.06 -0.31
CA PRO A 15 4.51 -20.77 -0.01
C PRO A 15 4.12 -19.30 -0.24
N LYS A 16 4.94 -18.37 0.24
CA LYS A 16 4.68 -16.92 0.10
C LYS A 16 4.72 -16.41 -1.35
N ALA A 17 5.27 -17.19 -2.27
CA ALA A 17 5.35 -16.82 -3.68
C ALA A 17 4.37 -17.60 -4.56
N LEU A 18 3.75 -18.68 -4.08
CA LEU A 18 2.98 -19.61 -4.90
C LEU A 18 1.89 -18.94 -5.71
N ARG A 19 1.05 -18.11 -5.10
CA ARG A 19 -0.04 -17.40 -5.76
C ARG A 19 0.49 -16.54 -6.92
N LYS A 20 1.49 -15.70 -6.63
CA LYS A 20 2.11 -14.82 -7.63
C LYS A 20 2.79 -15.59 -8.76
N LEU A 21 3.43 -16.72 -8.43
CA LEU A 21 4.06 -17.57 -9.44
C LEU A 21 3.04 -18.23 -10.36
N SER A 22 1.90 -18.71 -9.82
CA SER A 22 0.85 -19.33 -10.64
C SER A 22 0.16 -18.33 -11.56
N GLU A 23 -0.18 -17.15 -11.06
CA GLU A 23 -0.77 -16.06 -11.83
C GLU A 23 0.18 -15.56 -12.92
N ALA A 24 1.47 -15.33 -12.59
CA ALA A 24 2.47 -14.88 -13.54
C ALA A 24 2.79 -15.94 -14.60
N PHE A 25 2.77 -17.22 -14.26
CA PHE A 25 2.95 -18.32 -15.23
C PHE A 25 1.80 -18.33 -16.24
N ALA A 26 0.56 -18.31 -15.75
CA ALA A 26 -0.62 -18.30 -16.59
C ALA A 26 -0.67 -17.05 -17.50
N GLU A 27 -0.40 -15.88 -16.96
CA GLU A 27 -0.37 -14.63 -17.71
C GLU A 27 0.76 -14.60 -18.74
N GLY A 28 1.94 -15.12 -18.40
CA GLY A 28 3.07 -15.21 -19.32
C GLY A 28 2.76 -16.08 -20.54
N VAL A 29 2.15 -17.25 -20.31
CA VAL A 29 1.70 -18.14 -21.40
C VAL A 29 0.60 -17.48 -22.23
N ARG A 30 -0.43 -16.95 -21.58
CA ARG A 30 -1.53 -16.25 -22.22
C ARG A 30 -1.03 -15.11 -23.12
N LYS A 31 -0.21 -14.22 -22.57
CA LYS A 31 0.30 -13.06 -23.29
C LYS A 31 1.08 -13.46 -24.54
N SER A 32 2.00 -14.42 -24.40
CA SER A 32 2.82 -14.86 -25.52
C SER A 32 2.00 -15.55 -26.62
N LEU A 33 0.97 -16.35 -26.26
CA LEU A 33 0.06 -16.96 -27.21
C LEU A 33 -0.89 -15.93 -27.87
N ALA A 34 -1.32 -14.92 -27.11
CA ALA A 34 -2.13 -13.82 -27.67
C ALA A 34 -1.33 -12.99 -28.67
N ASP A 35 -0.10 -12.61 -28.32
CA ASP A 35 0.81 -11.85 -29.19
C ASP A 35 1.13 -12.62 -30.47
N ALA A 36 1.06 -13.95 -30.44
CA ALA A 36 1.24 -14.85 -31.57
C ALA A 36 -0.08 -15.27 -32.27
N HIS A 37 -1.20 -14.63 -31.93
CA HIS A 37 -2.54 -14.81 -32.49
C HIS A 37 -3.11 -16.25 -32.38
N PHE A 38 -2.76 -16.99 -31.34
CA PHE A 38 -3.34 -18.30 -31.06
C PHE A 38 -4.66 -18.25 -30.25
N LEU A 39 -4.96 -17.11 -29.64
CA LEU A 39 -6.13 -16.94 -28.79
C LEU A 39 -7.25 -16.17 -29.48
N ALA A 40 -8.49 -16.54 -29.18
CA ALA A 40 -9.67 -15.77 -29.55
C ALA A 40 -9.93 -14.66 -28.52
N ASP A 41 -10.72 -13.65 -28.88
CA ASP A 41 -11.16 -12.59 -27.96
C ASP A 41 -11.99 -13.16 -26.78
N SER A 42 -12.64 -14.32 -27.00
CA SER A 42 -13.42 -15.05 -25.99
C SER A 42 -12.59 -15.96 -25.10
N SER A 43 -11.29 -16.13 -25.37
CA SER A 43 -10.44 -17.06 -24.63
C SER A 43 -10.32 -16.66 -23.16
N VAL A 44 -10.64 -17.60 -22.28
CA VAL A 44 -10.54 -17.44 -20.82
C VAL A 44 -9.33 -18.20 -20.32
N THR A 45 -8.52 -17.53 -19.50
CA THR A 45 -7.32 -18.12 -18.88
C THR A 45 -7.56 -18.35 -17.41
N THR A 46 -7.32 -19.58 -16.95
CA THR A 46 -7.41 -19.96 -15.53
C THR A 46 -6.05 -20.40 -15.04
N ALA A 47 -5.54 -19.74 -14.00
CA ALA A 47 -4.31 -20.12 -13.32
C ALA A 47 -4.58 -21.17 -12.24
N TYR A 48 -3.73 -22.19 -12.18
CA TYR A 48 -3.73 -23.18 -11.12
C TYR A 48 -2.38 -23.20 -10.40
N GLY A 49 -2.42 -23.21 -9.08
CA GLY A 49 -1.24 -23.25 -8.23
C GLY A 49 -1.45 -24.10 -6.99
N ALA A 50 -0.66 -25.14 -6.84
CA ALA A 50 -0.61 -25.96 -5.64
C ALA A 50 0.86 -26.14 -5.21
N PRO A 51 1.16 -26.63 -3.99
CA PRO A 51 2.52 -26.70 -3.47
C PRO A 51 3.58 -27.22 -4.43
N ARG A 52 3.23 -28.17 -5.30
CA ARG A 52 4.17 -28.82 -6.22
C ARG A 52 3.78 -28.68 -7.69
N ARG A 53 3.03 -27.63 -8.07
CA ARG A 53 2.64 -27.41 -9.47
C ARG A 53 2.25 -25.99 -9.79
N LEU A 54 2.57 -25.59 -11.02
CA LEU A 54 2.03 -24.45 -11.69
C LEU A 54 1.33 -24.94 -12.96
N ALA A 55 0.07 -24.54 -13.16
CA ALA A 55 -0.63 -24.92 -14.39
C ALA A 55 -1.51 -23.78 -14.90
N VAL A 56 -1.81 -23.85 -16.18
CA VAL A 56 -2.70 -22.93 -16.86
C VAL A 56 -3.66 -23.69 -17.76
N HIS A 57 -4.90 -23.32 -17.74
CA HIS A 57 -5.93 -23.75 -18.67
C HIS A 57 -6.40 -22.54 -19.46
N ILE A 58 -6.44 -22.64 -20.79
CA ILE A 58 -6.89 -21.59 -21.69
C ILE A 58 -7.94 -22.16 -22.65
N THR A 59 -9.10 -21.52 -22.70
CA THR A 59 -10.16 -21.91 -23.62
C THR A 59 -9.91 -21.38 -25.04
N ASP A 60 -10.49 -22.02 -26.03
CA ASP A 60 -10.55 -21.53 -27.41
C ASP A 60 -9.20 -21.21 -28.06
N VAL A 61 -8.23 -22.13 -27.93
CA VAL A 61 -6.89 -22.02 -28.52
C VAL A 61 -6.88 -22.63 -29.94
N LEU A 62 -6.17 -21.98 -30.85
CA LEU A 62 -5.97 -22.46 -32.21
C LEU A 62 -4.81 -23.47 -32.27
N ALA A 63 -4.97 -24.55 -33.06
CA ALA A 63 -3.89 -25.50 -33.33
C ALA A 63 -2.79 -24.90 -34.25
N LYS A 64 -3.16 -23.88 -35.02
CA LYS A 64 -2.27 -23.14 -35.90
C LYS A 64 -2.67 -21.67 -35.89
N SER A 65 -1.69 -20.76 -35.79
CA SER A 65 -1.97 -19.33 -35.85
C SER A 65 -2.43 -18.95 -37.28
N PRO A 66 -3.25 -17.90 -37.45
CA PRO A 66 -3.68 -17.44 -38.74
C PRO A 66 -2.50 -16.94 -39.57
N ASP A 67 -2.66 -17.03 -40.88
CA ASP A 67 -1.74 -16.36 -41.81
C ASP A 67 -1.87 -14.84 -41.64
N GLU A 68 -0.76 -14.14 -41.56
CA GLU A 68 -0.71 -12.70 -41.32
C GLU A 68 -0.21 -11.99 -42.59
N THR A 69 -1.02 -11.09 -43.15
CA THR A 69 -0.57 -10.19 -44.17
C THR A 69 0.29 -9.09 -43.58
N PHE A 70 1.46 -8.88 -44.10
CA PHE A 70 2.34 -7.79 -43.66
C PHE A 70 2.74 -6.91 -44.82
N ARG A 71 2.95 -5.64 -44.57
CA ARG A 71 3.37 -4.64 -45.52
C ARG A 71 4.75 -4.10 -45.14
N GLN A 72 5.73 -4.35 -46.02
CA GLN A 72 7.12 -3.97 -45.81
C GLN A 72 7.52 -2.82 -46.72
N LYS A 73 7.88 -1.67 -46.15
CA LYS A 73 8.44 -0.54 -46.90
C LYS A 73 9.83 -0.91 -47.43
N LEU A 74 10.06 -0.69 -48.71
CA LEU A 74 11.34 -0.99 -49.39
C LEU A 74 12.15 0.30 -49.60
N VAL A 75 12.09 0.83 -50.82
CA VAL A 75 12.81 2.05 -51.22
C VAL A 75 11.89 2.96 -52.06
N PRO A 76 12.19 4.25 -52.17
CA PRO A 76 11.44 5.14 -53.07
C PRO A 76 11.45 4.62 -54.51
N VAL A 77 10.34 4.77 -55.23
CA VAL A 77 10.20 4.33 -56.64
C VAL A 77 11.36 4.83 -57.50
N LYS A 78 11.74 6.11 -57.36
CA LYS A 78 12.86 6.74 -58.09
C LYS A 78 14.22 6.08 -57.85
N VAL A 79 14.38 5.41 -56.72
CA VAL A 79 15.63 4.70 -56.34
C VAL A 79 15.54 3.23 -56.70
N GLY A 80 14.31 2.66 -56.61
CA GLY A 80 14.07 1.24 -56.74
C GLY A 80 13.83 0.76 -58.19
N ILE A 81 13.29 1.63 -59.05
CA ILE A 81 12.92 1.26 -60.45
C ILE A 81 13.74 2.09 -61.42
N GLY A 82 14.43 1.42 -62.32
CA GLY A 82 15.20 2.03 -63.41
C GLY A 82 14.32 2.64 -64.48
N ALA A 83 14.91 3.43 -65.43
CA ALA A 83 14.22 4.01 -66.58
C ALA A 83 13.67 2.97 -67.56
N ASP A 84 14.19 1.77 -67.47
CA ASP A 84 13.77 0.58 -68.21
C ASP A 84 12.64 -0.22 -67.51
N GLY A 85 12.17 0.26 -66.39
CA GLY A 85 11.12 -0.40 -65.58
C GLY A 85 11.61 -1.61 -64.79
N GLN A 86 12.91 -1.89 -64.76
CA GLN A 86 13.50 -3.01 -64.04
C GLN A 86 13.95 -2.60 -62.62
N ALA A 87 14.14 -3.61 -61.74
CA ALA A 87 14.67 -3.39 -60.43
C ALA A 87 16.11 -2.87 -60.45
N THR A 88 16.39 -1.78 -59.78
CA THR A 88 17.76 -1.31 -59.62
C THR A 88 18.55 -2.22 -58.68
N PRO A 89 19.89 -2.20 -58.70
CA PRO A 89 20.71 -2.94 -57.75
C PRO A 89 20.40 -2.63 -56.28
N ALA A 90 19.94 -1.41 -55.99
CA ALA A 90 19.53 -0.99 -54.64
C ALA A 90 18.26 -1.71 -54.17
N LEU A 91 17.25 -1.84 -55.05
CA LEU A 91 16.02 -2.58 -54.73
C LEU A 91 16.33 -4.08 -54.62
N VAL A 92 17.07 -4.65 -55.54
CA VAL A 92 17.46 -6.07 -55.50
C VAL A 92 18.20 -6.41 -54.20
N LYS A 93 19.17 -5.58 -53.82
CA LYS A 93 19.91 -5.77 -52.55
C LYS A 93 18.99 -5.67 -51.33
N LYS A 94 18.04 -4.74 -51.34
CA LYS A 94 17.07 -4.56 -50.21
C LYS A 94 16.12 -5.74 -50.13
N MET A 95 15.59 -6.21 -51.28
CA MET A 95 14.70 -7.38 -51.34
C MET A 95 15.44 -8.65 -50.90
N ALA A 96 16.66 -8.87 -51.37
CA ALA A 96 17.47 -10.01 -50.94
C ALA A 96 17.79 -10.00 -49.46
N ALA A 97 18.09 -8.82 -48.89
CA ALA A 97 18.32 -8.68 -47.45
C ALA A 97 17.07 -8.96 -46.57
N LEU A 98 15.87 -8.82 -47.13
CA LEU A 98 14.59 -9.09 -46.53
C LEU A 98 14.00 -10.46 -46.88
N GLY A 99 14.70 -11.26 -47.70
CA GLY A 99 14.24 -12.55 -48.17
C GLY A 99 13.01 -12.47 -49.11
N ILE A 100 12.80 -11.31 -49.73
CA ILE A 100 11.66 -11.06 -50.62
C ILE A 100 12.06 -11.52 -52.06
N ASN A 101 11.27 -12.44 -52.61
CA ASN A 101 11.45 -12.95 -53.98
C ASN A 101 10.14 -12.77 -54.75
N CYS A 102 9.95 -11.59 -55.33
CA CYS A 102 8.80 -11.27 -56.18
C CYS A 102 9.22 -10.40 -57.37
N ALA A 103 8.37 -10.29 -58.40
CA ALA A 103 8.62 -9.38 -59.51
C ALA A 103 8.39 -7.91 -59.10
N VAL A 104 9.02 -6.97 -59.78
CA VAL A 104 8.83 -5.53 -59.55
C VAL A 104 7.38 -5.10 -59.72
N THR A 105 6.66 -5.78 -60.59
CA THR A 105 5.24 -5.57 -60.87
C THR A 105 4.34 -5.93 -59.72
N ASP A 106 4.80 -6.77 -58.78
CA ASP A 106 4.05 -7.22 -57.61
C ASP A 106 4.23 -6.29 -56.41
N LEU A 107 5.07 -5.24 -56.57
CA LEU A 107 5.28 -4.24 -55.54
C LEU A 107 4.25 -3.12 -55.65
N GLU A 108 3.64 -2.80 -54.53
CA GLU A 108 2.68 -1.69 -54.40
C GLU A 108 3.42 -0.35 -54.38
N ARG A 109 2.88 0.63 -55.13
CA ARG A 109 3.38 2.00 -55.15
C ARG A 109 2.46 2.87 -54.31
N VAL A 110 3.01 3.56 -53.29
CA VAL A 110 2.24 4.42 -52.40
C VAL A 110 2.91 5.77 -52.29
N ASP A 111 2.16 6.80 -52.54
CA ASP A 111 2.60 8.18 -52.33
C ASP A 111 2.51 8.52 -50.80
N ASP A 112 3.64 8.84 -50.17
CA ASP A 112 3.71 9.25 -48.76
C ASP A 112 3.60 10.78 -48.59
N GLY A 113 3.20 11.51 -49.64
CA GLY A 113 3.06 12.96 -49.69
C GLY A 113 4.38 13.71 -49.93
N LYS A 114 5.52 13.00 -49.97
CA LYS A 114 6.85 13.53 -50.34
C LYS A 114 7.47 12.77 -51.53
N ASN A 115 7.29 11.45 -51.55
CA ASN A 115 7.80 10.58 -52.61
C ASN A 115 6.93 9.35 -52.73
N GLU A 116 6.85 8.82 -53.93
CA GLU A 116 6.30 7.47 -54.19
C GLU A 116 7.23 6.40 -53.62
N GLN A 117 6.72 5.54 -52.74
CA GLN A 117 7.46 4.46 -52.06
C GLN A 117 7.03 3.11 -52.62
N LEU A 118 7.95 2.16 -52.68
CA LEU A 118 7.64 0.76 -52.96
C LEU A 118 7.36 0.01 -51.66
N TYR A 119 6.27 -0.75 -51.67
CA TYR A 119 5.90 -1.65 -50.60
C TYR A 119 5.77 -3.07 -51.14
N TYR A 120 6.17 -4.02 -50.34
CA TYR A 120 5.91 -5.44 -50.54
C TYR A 120 4.78 -5.87 -49.62
N GLU A 121 3.72 -6.43 -50.17
CA GLU A 121 2.71 -7.15 -49.45
C GLU A 121 3.04 -8.64 -49.47
N GLY A 122 3.25 -9.21 -48.32
CA GLY A 122 3.55 -10.62 -48.16
C GLY A 122 2.58 -11.27 -47.18
N VAL A 123 2.51 -12.59 -47.24
CA VAL A 123 1.78 -13.41 -46.27
C VAL A 123 2.83 -14.20 -45.49
N ARG A 124 2.86 -13.96 -44.21
CA ARG A 124 3.59 -14.82 -43.26
C ARG A 124 2.68 -15.98 -42.92
N GLN A 125 3.07 -17.18 -43.27
CA GLN A 125 2.27 -18.36 -42.91
C GLN A 125 2.20 -18.53 -41.42
N GLY A 126 1.01 -18.86 -40.91
CA GLY A 126 0.79 -19.21 -39.51
C GLY A 126 1.65 -20.42 -39.09
N VAL A 127 2.02 -20.42 -37.82
CA VAL A 127 2.86 -21.48 -37.24
C VAL A 127 2.00 -22.44 -36.42
N GLU A 128 2.46 -23.69 -36.29
CA GLU A 128 1.81 -24.70 -35.44
C GLU A 128 1.90 -24.33 -33.95
N LEU A 129 0.89 -24.71 -33.16
CA LEU A 129 0.83 -24.42 -31.74
C LEU A 129 2.07 -24.94 -30.98
N ALA A 130 2.64 -26.05 -31.38
CA ALA A 130 3.85 -26.57 -30.75
C ALA A 130 4.99 -25.54 -30.71
N SER A 131 5.23 -24.85 -31.83
CA SER A 131 6.22 -23.77 -31.91
C SER A 131 5.82 -22.55 -31.06
N GLY A 132 4.56 -22.13 -31.14
CA GLY A 132 4.05 -21.00 -30.38
C GLY A 132 4.08 -21.26 -28.90
N LEU A 133 3.69 -22.45 -28.45
CA LEU A 133 3.67 -22.84 -27.04
C LEU A 133 5.09 -23.03 -26.48
N GLN A 134 6.04 -23.54 -27.29
CA GLN A 134 7.45 -23.62 -26.91
C GLN A 134 7.97 -22.23 -26.52
N HIS A 135 7.74 -21.26 -27.39
CA HIS A 135 8.15 -19.88 -27.16
C HIS A 135 7.42 -19.27 -25.94
N ALA A 136 6.12 -19.54 -25.79
CA ALA A 136 5.32 -19.05 -24.69
C ALA A 136 5.82 -19.59 -23.33
N LEU A 137 6.21 -20.84 -23.25
CA LEU A 137 6.75 -21.44 -22.03
C LEU A 137 8.12 -20.86 -21.67
N GLU A 138 9.02 -20.70 -22.64
CA GLU A 138 10.33 -20.08 -22.43
C GLU A 138 10.17 -18.62 -21.96
N TYR A 139 9.24 -17.88 -22.56
CA TYR A 139 8.92 -16.52 -22.16
C TYR A 139 8.36 -16.50 -20.73
N ALA A 140 7.35 -17.32 -20.41
CA ALA A 140 6.71 -17.35 -19.12
C ALA A 140 7.71 -17.65 -17.99
N VAL A 141 8.51 -18.72 -18.11
CA VAL A 141 9.47 -19.11 -17.06
C VAL A 141 10.58 -18.08 -16.86
N LYS A 142 10.99 -17.38 -17.93
CA LYS A 142 12.01 -16.31 -17.86
C LYS A 142 11.52 -15.08 -17.11
N HIS A 143 10.22 -14.80 -17.14
CA HIS A 143 9.63 -13.60 -16.55
C HIS A 143 8.91 -13.86 -15.22
N LEU A 144 9.00 -15.07 -14.66
CA LEU A 144 8.43 -15.37 -13.35
C LEU A 144 9.09 -14.53 -12.24
N PRO A 145 8.32 -13.99 -11.29
CA PRO A 145 8.83 -13.26 -10.14
C PRO A 145 9.40 -14.22 -9.08
N ILE A 146 10.47 -14.92 -9.41
CA ILE A 146 11.10 -15.93 -8.55
C ILE A 146 11.87 -15.24 -7.43
N PRO A 147 11.52 -15.44 -6.15
CA PRO A 147 12.19 -14.77 -5.05
C PRO A 147 13.62 -15.30 -4.82
N LYS A 148 13.84 -16.58 -5.07
CA LYS A 148 15.15 -17.25 -4.97
C LYS A 148 15.23 -18.37 -6.00
N VAL A 149 16.24 -18.30 -6.85
CA VAL A 149 16.53 -19.29 -7.87
C VAL A 149 17.34 -20.44 -7.28
N MET A 150 16.99 -21.67 -7.63
CA MET A 150 17.80 -22.88 -7.43
C MET A 150 18.45 -23.31 -8.74
N THR A 151 19.68 -23.77 -8.66
CA THR A 151 20.39 -24.39 -9.77
C THR A 151 20.47 -25.89 -9.53
N TYR A 152 20.13 -26.70 -10.54
CA TYR A 152 20.19 -28.17 -10.45
C TYR A 152 20.60 -28.79 -11.77
N GLN A 153 21.20 -29.98 -11.71
CA GLN A 153 21.59 -30.75 -12.88
C GLN A 153 20.42 -31.55 -13.44
N LEU A 154 20.35 -31.64 -14.77
CA LEU A 154 19.42 -32.52 -15.45
C LEU A 154 19.90 -33.98 -15.39
N ALA A 155 19.06 -34.92 -15.88
CA ALA A 155 19.33 -36.35 -15.85
C ALA A 155 20.58 -36.77 -16.65
N ASP A 156 21.06 -35.95 -17.59
CA ASP A 156 22.29 -36.16 -18.34
C ASP A 156 23.58 -35.97 -17.50
N GLY A 157 23.45 -35.42 -16.27
CA GLY A 157 24.56 -35.21 -15.35
C GLY A 157 25.53 -34.08 -15.76
N VAL A 158 25.23 -33.37 -16.84
CA VAL A 158 26.08 -32.30 -17.43
C VAL A 158 25.32 -30.98 -17.52
N THR A 159 24.12 -30.99 -18.05
CA THR A 159 23.31 -29.78 -18.23
C THR A 159 22.78 -29.24 -16.91
N THR A 160 23.03 -27.97 -16.67
CA THR A 160 22.56 -27.26 -15.46
C THR A 160 21.50 -26.27 -15.84
N VAL A 161 20.38 -26.30 -15.10
CA VAL A 161 19.26 -25.35 -15.27
C VAL A 161 18.99 -24.61 -13.96
N SER A 162 18.39 -23.44 -14.08
CA SER A 162 18.02 -22.58 -12.97
C SER A 162 16.53 -22.34 -12.97
N PHE A 163 15.86 -22.69 -11.88
CA PHE A 163 14.43 -22.44 -11.68
C PHE A 163 14.11 -22.28 -10.19
N VAL A 164 12.87 -22.00 -9.84
CA VAL A 164 12.46 -21.84 -8.44
C VAL A 164 12.58 -23.14 -7.65
N ARG A 165 12.26 -24.30 -8.27
CA ARG A 165 12.42 -25.67 -7.76
C ARG A 165 12.59 -26.62 -8.95
N PRO A 166 13.19 -27.80 -8.74
CA PRO A 166 13.29 -28.82 -9.79
C PRO A 166 11.92 -29.18 -10.37
N VAL A 167 11.82 -29.18 -11.69
CA VAL A 167 10.64 -29.62 -12.43
C VAL A 167 10.76 -31.12 -12.68
N ARG A 168 9.68 -31.86 -12.45
CA ARG A 168 9.64 -33.34 -12.55
C ARG A 168 8.86 -33.84 -13.75
N HIS A 169 7.75 -33.17 -14.09
CA HIS A 169 6.93 -33.50 -15.25
C HIS A 169 6.46 -32.22 -15.95
N LEU A 170 6.29 -32.35 -17.26
CA LEU A 170 5.69 -31.33 -18.12
C LEU A 170 4.48 -31.97 -18.82
N THR A 171 3.28 -31.44 -18.56
CA THR A 171 2.05 -31.81 -19.26
C THR A 171 1.65 -30.69 -20.19
N ALA A 172 1.37 -31.00 -21.46
CA ALA A 172 0.84 -30.04 -22.41
C ALA A 172 -0.16 -30.72 -23.35
N LEU A 173 -1.43 -30.34 -23.25
CA LEU A 173 -2.53 -30.91 -24.02
C LEU A 173 -3.37 -29.85 -24.70
N LEU A 174 -3.68 -30.04 -25.97
CA LEU A 174 -4.73 -29.34 -26.68
C LEU A 174 -5.92 -30.29 -26.86
N GLY A 175 -6.98 -30.09 -26.07
CA GLY A 175 -8.03 -31.09 -25.94
C GLY A 175 -7.46 -32.41 -25.41
N THR A 176 -7.52 -33.46 -26.25
CA THR A 176 -6.95 -34.79 -25.95
C THR A 176 -5.54 -34.99 -26.48
N GLU A 177 -5.05 -34.12 -27.36
CA GLU A 177 -3.79 -34.30 -28.07
C GLU A 177 -2.61 -33.68 -27.32
N ILE A 178 -1.47 -34.39 -27.27
CA ILE A 178 -0.25 -33.86 -26.69
C ILE A 178 0.36 -32.81 -27.62
N VAL A 179 0.60 -31.61 -27.10
CA VAL A 179 1.37 -30.57 -27.81
C VAL A 179 2.85 -30.81 -27.55
N PRO A 180 3.66 -31.20 -28.56
CA PRO A 180 5.06 -31.53 -28.35
C PRO A 180 5.90 -30.28 -28.07
N VAL A 181 6.31 -30.09 -26.84
CA VAL A 181 7.20 -29.01 -26.35
C VAL A 181 8.23 -29.59 -25.39
N GLU A 182 9.33 -28.89 -25.18
CA GLU A 182 10.39 -29.30 -24.28
C GLU A 182 10.80 -28.14 -23.35
N LEU A 183 10.89 -28.42 -22.04
CA LEU A 183 11.32 -27.42 -21.07
C LEU A 183 12.12 -28.10 -19.95
N PHE A 184 13.25 -27.50 -19.56
CA PHE A 184 14.14 -28.05 -18.53
C PHE A 184 14.57 -29.52 -18.80
N GLY A 185 14.78 -29.86 -20.08
CA GLY A 185 15.14 -31.23 -20.50
C GLY A 185 14.00 -32.23 -20.40
N LEU A 186 12.78 -31.81 -20.17
CA LEU A 186 11.58 -32.63 -20.10
C LEU A 186 10.73 -32.43 -21.35
N LYS A 187 10.38 -33.52 -22.01
CA LYS A 187 9.42 -33.53 -23.10
C LYS A 187 8.00 -33.56 -22.54
N SER A 188 7.11 -32.81 -23.15
CA SER A 188 5.71 -32.81 -22.78
C SER A 188 5.06 -34.17 -22.96
N GLY A 189 4.09 -34.44 -22.09
CA GLY A 189 3.25 -35.62 -22.13
C GLY A 189 1.89 -35.34 -21.53
N ARG A 190 1.23 -36.38 -21.07
CA ARG A 190 -0.05 -36.30 -20.35
C ARG A 190 0.02 -36.80 -18.91
N LEU A 191 1.21 -37.24 -18.45
CA LEU A 191 1.38 -37.82 -17.13
C LEU A 191 1.68 -36.74 -16.09
N THR A 192 0.97 -36.83 -14.97
CA THR A 192 1.24 -36.04 -13.76
C THR A 192 1.17 -36.93 -12.53
N ARG A 193 1.29 -36.36 -11.34
CA ARG A 193 1.16 -37.10 -10.07
C ARG A 193 0.15 -36.46 -9.16
N GLY A 194 -0.62 -37.28 -8.47
CA GLY A 194 -1.51 -36.82 -7.41
C GLY A 194 -0.80 -36.55 -6.08
N HIS A 195 -1.56 -36.59 -5.02
CA HIS A 195 -1.07 -36.38 -3.66
C HIS A 195 -0.09 -37.51 -3.24
N ARG A 196 1.08 -37.10 -2.72
CA ARG A 196 2.22 -37.99 -2.43
C ARG A 196 1.87 -39.19 -1.55
N PHE A 197 0.93 -39.06 -0.62
CA PHE A 197 0.57 -40.09 0.35
C PHE A 197 -0.77 -40.79 0.07
N HIS A 198 -1.62 -40.22 -0.79
CA HIS A 198 -2.93 -40.77 -1.12
C HIS A 198 -2.95 -41.52 -2.46
N THR A 199 -1.97 -41.22 -3.33
CA THR A 199 -1.84 -41.84 -4.65
C THR A 199 -0.40 -42.28 -4.87
N SER A 200 -0.20 -43.50 -5.38
CA SER A 200 1.12 -44.08 -5.69
C SER A 200 1.45 -43.93 -7.19
N GLU A 201 0.45 -44.09 -8.04
CA GLU A 201 0.64 -44.18 -9.49
C GLU A 201 0.58 -42.81 -10.19
N PRO A 202 1.29 -42.66 -11.30
CA PRO A 202 1.11 -41.54 -12.18
C PRO A 202 -0.31 -41.48 -12.73
N ILE A 203 -0.79 -40.27 -12.99
CA ILE A 203 -2.13 -40.00 -13.54
C ILE A 203 -1.98 -39.56 -14.98
N ALA A 204 -2.67 -40.22 -15.88
CA ALA A 204 -2.80 -39.80 -17.25
C ALA A 204 -3.98 -38.82 -17.39
N ILE A 205 -3.72 -37.57 -17.64
CA ILE A 205 -4.77 -36.58 -17.91
C ILE A 205 -5.42 -36.89 -19.24
N GLU A 206 -6.72 -37.11 -19.25
CA GLU A 206 -7.49 -37.55 -20.42
C GLU A 206 -7.59 -36.43 -21.45
N ASN A 207 -7.97 -35.24 -21.00
CA ASN A 207 -8.05 -34.03 -21.82
C ASN A 207 -7.86 -32.77 -20.96
N ALA A 208 -7.69 -31.63 -21.62
CA ALA A 208 -7.45 -30.36 -20.94
C ALA A 208 -8.52 -29.98 -19.92
N ASP A 209 -9.80 -30.29 -20.19
CA ASP A 209 -10.93 -29.89 -19.34
C ASP A 209 -11.12 -30.80 -18.13
N SER A 210 -10.69 -32.07 -18.21
CA SER A 210 -10.81 -33.03 -17.13
C SER A 210 -9.78 -32.85 -16.01
N TYR A 211 -8.82 -31.94 -16.19
CA TYR A 211 -7.67 -31.77 -15.31
C TYR A 211 -8.07 -31.57 -13.84
N VAL A 212 -8.97 -30.62 -13.56
CA VAL A 212 -9.35 -30.29 -12.17
C VAL A 212 -10.03 -31.47 -11.49
N GLU A 213 -10.94 -32.16 -12.19
CA GLU A 213 -11.66 -33.31 -11.64
C GLU A 213 -10.74 -34.48 -11.39
N GLN A 214 -9.84 -34.79 -12.34
CA GLN A 214 -8.87 -35.87 -12.19
C GLN A 214 -7.87 -35.57 -11.05
N MET A 215 -7.45 -34.31 -10.89
CA MET A 215 -6.58 -33.91 -9.79
C MET A 215 -7.29 -34.00 -8.44
N LYS A 216 -8.56 -33.60 -8.34
CA LYS A 216 -9.36 -33.77 -7.12
C LYS A 216 -9.57 -35.24 -6.76
N ALA A 217 -9.83 -36.08 -7.74
CA ALA A 217 -9.91 -37.54 -7.53
C ALA A 217 -8.58 -38.13 -7.02
N ALA A 218 -7.47 -37.45 -7.33
CA ALA A 218 -6.14 -37.79 -6.85
C ALA A 218 -5.69 -36.97 -5.61
N PHE A 219 -6.61 -36.42 -4.87
CA PHE A 219 -6.39 -35.66 -3.63
C PHE A 219 -5.51 -34.42 -3.82
N VAL A 220 -5.72 -33.69 -4.90
CA VAL A 220 -5.09 -32.38 -5.14
C VAL A 220 -6.16 -31.39 -5.58
N MET A 221 -6.27 -30.27 -4.88
CA MET A 221 -7.05 -29.10 -5.29
C MET A 221 -6.12 -28.10 -6.02
N PRO A 222 -6.10 -28.07 -7.36
CA PRO A 222 -5.17 -27.22 -8.09
C PRO A 222 -5.54 -25.74 -8.03
N CYS A 223 -6.84 -25.40 -7.91
CA CYS A 223 -7.31 -24.03 -7.78
C CYS A 223 -6.95 -23.46 -6.40
N TYR A 224 -6.15 -22.39 -6.39
CA TYR A 224 -5.69 -21.76 -5.15
C TYR A 224 -6.86 -21.18 -4.33
N ASP A 225 -7.73 -20.41 -4.97
CA ASP A 225 -8.84 -19.73 -4.29
C ASP A 225 -9.90 -20.71 -3.78
N GLU A 226 -10.19 -21.78 -4.52
CA GLU A 226 -11.08 -22.85 -4.06
C GLU A 226 -10.51 -23.55 -2.81
N ARG A 227 -9.23 -23.88 -2.83
CA ARG A 227 -8.54 -24.51 -1.71
C ARG A 227 -8.54 -23.63 -0.46
N ARG A 228 -8.29 -22.31 -0.65
CA ARG A 228 -8.38 -21.30 0.41
C ARG A 228 -9.79 -21.25 1.01
N ALA A 229 -10.81 -21.16 0.17
CA ALA A 229 -12.21 -21.12 0.61
C ALA A 229 -12.62 -22.38 1.40
N VAL A 230 -12.16 -23.55 0.98
CA VAL A 230 -12.39 -24.82 1.70
C VAL A 230 -11.73 -24.80 3.08
N ILE A 231 -10.47 -24.36 3.18
CA ILE A 231 -9.77 -24.24 4.47
C ILE A 231 -10.51 -23.27 5.40
N GLU A 232 -10.83 -22.09 4.92
CA GLU A 232 -11.51 -21.05 5.71
C GLU A 232 -12.89 -21.53 6.21
N ALA A 233 -13.69 -22.12 5.33
CA ALA A 233 -15.02 -22.62 5.67
C ALA A 233 -14.95 -23.75 6.72
N GLU A 234 -14.01 -24.67 6.56
CA GLU A 234 -13.85 -25.81 7.49
C GLU A 234 -13.29 -25.37 8.85
N LEU A 235 -12.35 -24.39 8.89
CA LEU A 235 -11.88 -23.77 10.14
C LEU A 235 -13.03 -23.13 10.90
N LYS A 236 -13.86 -22.33 10.22
CA LYS A 236 -15.05 -21.68 10.81
C LYS A 236 -16.04 -22.70 11.33
N ARG A 237 -16.33 -23.74 10.54
CA ARG A 237 -17.25 -24.80 10.92
C ARG A 237 -16.80 -25.55 12.18
N ARG A 238 -15.49 -25.87 12.25
CA ARG A 238 -14.90 -26.57 13.40
C ARG A 238 -14.85 -25.69 14.64
N ALA A 239 -14.48 -24.45 14.51
CA ALA A 239 -14.48 -23.49 15.61
C ALA A 239 -15.90 -23.31 16.18
N ALA A 240 -16.91 -23.12 15.30
CA ALA A 240 -18.31 -22.99 15.70
C ALA A 240 -18.84 -24.22 16.46
N ALA A 241 -18.41 -25.43 16.09
CA ALA A 241 -18.76 -26.67 16.81
C ALA A 241 -18.19 -26.72 18.24
N LEU A 242 -17.21 -25.88 18.55
CA LEU A 242 -16.59 -25.73 19.87
C LEU A 242 -17.08 -24.46 20.62
N ASP A 243 -18.09 -23.79 20.10
CA ASP A 243 -18.57 -22.48 20.57
C ASP A 243 -17.43 -21.43 20.61
N ALA A 244 -16.56 -21.46 19.62
CA ALA A 244 -15.35 -20.67 19.52
C ALA A 244 -15.25 -19.96 18.16
N GLU A 245 -14.32 -19.02 18.04
CA GLU A 245 -13.87 -18.39 16.81
C GLU A 245 -12.41 -18.73 16.55
N ALA A 246 -12.08 -18.97 15.27
CA ALA A 246 -10.70 -19.23 14.87
C ALA A 246 -10.00 -17.93 14.52
N ILE A 247 -8.85 -17.67 15.12
CA ILE A 247 -8.00 -16.50 14.79
C ILE A 247 -7.28 -16.82 13.48
N MET A 248 -7.73 -16.18 12.39
CA MET A 248 -7.28 -16.44 11.02
C MET A 248 -6.69 -15.19 10.38
N PRO A 249 -5.44 -14.79 10.73
CA PRO A 249 -4.76 -13.74 10.00
C PRO A 249 -4.64 -14.10 8.52
N GLU A 250 -4.84 -13.14 7.63
CA GLU A 250 -4.82 -13.34 6.19
C GLU A 250 -3.52 -14.00 5.72
N ASP A 251 -2.37 -13.51 6.19
CA ASP A 251 -1.05 -14.03 5.85
C ASP A 251 -0.89 -15.52 6.25
N LEU A 252 -1.45 -15.91 7.41
CA LEU A 252 -1.41 -17.30 7.86
C LEU A 252 -2.29 -18.19 6.99
N LEU A 253 -3.49 -17.74 6.67
CA LEU A 253 -4.43 -18.48 5.82
C LEU A 253 -3.86 -18.67 4.41
N GLU A 254 -3.26 -17.63 3.83
CA GLU A 254 -2.58 -17.72 2.55
C GLU A 254 -1.38 -18.67 2.58
N GLU A 255 -0.54 -18.58 3.62
CA GLU A 255 0.61 -19.46 3.75
C GLU A 255 0.20 -20.93 3.89
N VAL A 256 -0.81 -21.23 4.72
CA VAL A 256 -1.34 -22.59 4.91
C VAL A 256 -1.98 -23.11 3.63
N THR A 257 -2.72 -22.27 2.90
CA THR A 257 -3.27 -22.61 1.58
C THR A 257 -2.16 -23.01 0.60
N ALA A 258 -1.04 -22.30 0.64
CA ALA A 258 0.10 -22.57 -0.24
C ALA A 258 0.94 -23.77 0.19
N LEU A 259 0.80 -24.25 1.43
CA LEU A 259 1.48 -25.45 1.94
C LEU A 259 0.70 -26.74 1.72
N THR A 260 -0.57 -26.66 1.35
CA THR A 260 -1.51 -27.77 1.37
C THR A 260 -2.02 -28.11 -0.03
N GLU A 261 -2.01 -29.38 -0.44
CA GLU A 261 -2.62 -29.87 -1.69
C GLU A 261 -4.07 -30.33 -1.47
N TRP A 262 -4.30 -30.99 -0.32
CA TRP A 262 -5.61 -31.52 0.10
C TRP A 262 -5.84 -31.22 1.58
N PRO A 263 -6.56 -30.16 1.92
CA PRO A 263 -6.70 -29.72 3.31
C PRO A 263 -7.60 -30.66 4.11
N VAL A 264 -7.10 -31.08 5.28
CA VAL A 264 -7.85 -31.83 6.29
C VAL A 264 -7.61 -31.16 7.64
N ILE A 265 -8.65 -30.63 8.26
CA ILE A 265 -8.52 -29.90 9.52
C ILE A 265 -8.67 -30.87 10.69
N TYR A 266 -7.74 -30.80 11.64
CA TYR A 266 -7.80 -31.54 12.91
C TYR A 266 -7.80 -30.56 14.08
N GLU A 267 -8.43 -30.95 15.17
CA GLU A 267 -8.41 -30.25 16.44
C GLU A 267 -7.31 -30.86 17.33
N SER A 268 -6.64 -30.00 18.10
CA SER A 268 -5.71 -30.40 19.12
C SER A 268 -5.80 -29.48 20.34
N GLN A 269 -5.17 -29.87 21.45
CA GLN A 269 -5.22 -29.10 22.69
C GLN A 269 -3.87 -29.13 23.42
N PHE A 270 -3.71 -28.13 24.30
CA PHE A 270 -2.58 -28.02 25.22
C PHE A 270 -3.07 -27.84 26.66
N GLU A 271 -2.17 -27.95 27.60
CA GLU A 271 -2.49 -27.86 29.04
C GLU A 271 -2.92 -26.44 29.40
N SER A 272 -4.01 -26.32 30.19
CA SER A 272 -4.61 -25.05 30.57
C SER A 272 -3.67 -24.15 31.40
N GLU A 273 -2.64 -24.70 32.03
CA GLU A 273 -1.65 -23.94 32.79
C GLU A 273 -0.89 -22.91 31.94
N PHE A 274 -0.73 -23.17 30.62
CA PHE A 274 -0.10 -22.22 29.71
C PHE A 274 -0.92 -20.94 29.47
N LEU A 275 -2.24 -20.97 29.72
CA LEU A 275 -3.10 -19.79 29.63
C LEU A 275 -2.76 -18.70 30.66
N ALA A 276 -1.86 -18.96 31.60
CA ALA A 276 -1.28 -17.94 32.48
C ALA A 276 -0.29 -17.01 31.76
N VAL A 277 0.21 -17.40 30.59
CA VAL A 277 1.03 -16.56 29.72
C VAL A 277 0.12 -15.65 28.90
N PRO A 278 0.51 -14.39 28.60
CA PRO A 278 -0.26 -13.52 27.72
C PRO A 278 -0.68 -14.19 26.42
N GLN A 279 -1.97 -14.07 26.09
CA GLN A 279 -2.53 -14.78 24.96
C GLN A 279 -1.86 -14.42 23.62
N GLU A 280 -1.44 -13.17 23.43
CA GLU A 280 -0.75 -12.72 22.22
C GLU A 280 0.56 -13.48 22.00
N CYS A 281 1.26 -13.83 23.07
CA CYS A 281 2.47 -14.66 23.02
C CYS A 281 2.15 -16.09 22.57
N LEU A 282 1.13 -16.70 23.17
CA LEU A 282 0.71 -18.08 22.82
C LEU A 282 0.20 -18.16 21.38
N ILE A 283 -0.63 -17.19 20.97
CA ILE A 283 -1.16 -17.08 19.60
C ILE A 283 0.00 -16.98 18.60
N LEU A 284 0.93 -16.05 18.84
CA LEU A 284 2.06 -15.82 17.97
C LEU A 284 2.94 -17.06 17.85
N THR A 285 3.22 -17.74 18.98
CA THR A 285 3.99 -18.99 19.02
C THR A 285 3.34 -20.06 18.15
N MET A 286 2.02 -20.26 18.26
CA MET A 286 1.29 -21.24 17.46
C MET A 286 1.30 -20.88 15.96
N GLN A 287 1.13 -19.60 15.62
CA GLN A 287 1.04 -19.13 14.23
C GLN A 287 2.38 -19.12 13.51
N LEU A 288 3.42 -18.54 14.13
CA LEU A 288 4.72 -18.38 13.46
C LEU A 288 5.45 -19.70 13.28
N ASN A 289 5.52 -20.50 14.34
CA ASN A 289 6.35 -21.69 14.34
C ASN A 289 5.64 -22.90 13.72
N GLN A 290 4.33 -23.06 13.98
CA GLN A 290 3.62 -24.28 13.65
C GLN A 290 2.46 -24.10 12.66
N LYS A 291 2.14 -22.87 12.29
CA LYS A 291 1.04 -22.54 11.36
C LYS A 291 -0.33 -23.03 11.86
N TYR A 292 -0.55 -23.02 13.18
CA TYR A 292 -1.82 -23.40 13.78
C TYR A 292 -2.75 -22.20 13.91
N PHE A 293 -4.04 -22.47 13.91
CA PHE A 293 -5.10 -21.50 14.13
C PHE A 293 -5.58 -21.61 15.58
N ALA A 294 -5.22 -20.61 16.38
CA ALA A 294 -5.66 -20.51 17.76
C ALA A 294 -7.18 -20.27 17.82
N LEU A 295 -7.82 -20.72 18.89
CA LEU A 295 -9.25 -20.56 19.13
C LEU A 295 -9.47 -19.59 20.31
N GLU A 296 -10.42 -18.68 20.14
CA GLU A 296 -10.91 -17.80 21.20
C GLU A 296 -12.40 -18.04 21.45
N ASP A 297 -12.80 -17.79 22.69
CA ASP A 297 -14.20 -17.80 23.07
C ASP A 297 -14.91 -16.50 22.61
N ARG A 298 -16.23 -16.41 22.81
CA ARG A 298 -17.04 -15.24 22.44
C ARG A 298 -16.63 -13.94 23.15
N SER A 299 -15.82 -14.01 24.19
CA SER A 299 -15.28 -12.84 24.88
C SER A 299 -13.91 -12.39 24.33
N GLY A 300 -13.37 -13.08 23.33
CA GLY A 300 -12.03 -12.83 22.77
C GLY A 300 -10.90 -13.41 23.65
N LYS A 301 -11.21 -14.34 24.55
CA LYS A 301 -10.21 -14.99 25.39
C LYS A 301 -9.73 -16.28 24.75
N LEU A 302 -8.41 -16.46 24.70
CA LEU A 302 -7.76 -17.65 24.15
C LEU A 302 -8.22 -18.91 24.88
N MET A 303 -8.59 -19.92 24.10
CA MET A 303 -8.87 -21.27 24.58
C MET A 303 -7.61 -22.13 24.55
N ASN A 304 -7.55 -23.19 25.35
CA ASN A 304 -6.45 -24.17 25.29
C ASN A 304 -6.62 -25.19 24.17
N ARG A 305 -7.22 -24.79 23.06
CA ARG A 305 -7.47 -25.58 21.85
C ARG A 305 -7.02 -24.83 20.63
N PHE A 306 -6.63 -25.57 19.62
CA PHE A 306 -6.25 -25.01 18.33
C PHE A 306 -6.63 -25.94 17.19
N LEU A 307 -6.72 -25.37 15.99
CA LEU A 307 -6.95 -26.11 14.75
C LEU A 307 -5.65 -26.15 13.94
N LEU A 308 -5.39 -27.28 13.32
CA LEU A 308 -4.28 -27.47 12.40
C LEU A 308 -4.77 -28.00 11.06
N VAL A 309 -4.12 -27.57 9.99
CA VAL A 309 -4.41 -28.05 8.63
C VAL A 309 -3.36 -29.09 8.25
N SER A 310 -3.83 -30.30 8.07
CA SER A 310 -3.05 -31.43 7.57
C SER A 310 -3.33 -31.67 6.09
N GLN A 311 -2.51 -32.48 5.45
CA GLN A 311 -2.72 -32.97 4.08
C GLN A 311 -3.18 -34.42 4.05
N LEU A 312 -3.34 -35.06 5.22
CA LEU A 312 -3.62 -36.49 5.35
C LEU A 312 -5.00 -36.76 5.90
N ILE A 313 -5.76 -37.59 5.21
CA ILE A 313 -6.93 -38.26 5.75
C ILE A 313 -6.39 -39.44 6.57
N ALA A 314 -6.30 -39.24 7.89
CA ALA A 314 -5.74 -40.27 8.79
C ALA A 314 -6.75 -41.36 9.09
N LYS A 315 -6.30 -42.61 9.06
CA LYS A 315 -7.14 -43.81 9.31
C LYS A 315 -7.68 -43.87 10.76
N ASP A 316 -6.98 -43.27 11.70
CA ASP A 316 -7.35 -43.18 13.13
C ASP A 316 -8.21 -41.95 13.48
N GLY A 317 -8.75 -41.26 12.45
CA GLY A 317 -9.52 -40.03 12.62
C GLY A 317 -8.66 -38.83 12.99
N GLY A 318 -7.34 -38.91 12.86
CA GLY A 318 -6.39 -37.81 13.14
C GLY A 318 -5.84 -37.81 14.57
N LYS A 319 -6.10 -38.85 15.36
CA LYS A 319 -5.64 -38.93 16.77
C LYS A 319 -4.13 -38.80 16.88
N ALA A 320 -3.36 -39.60 16.13
CA ALA A 320 -1.91 -39.54 16.15
C ALA A 320 -1.36 -38.17 15.67
N ILE A 321 -2.03 -37.53 14.70
CA ILE A 321 -1.68 -36.19 14.22
C ILE A 321 -1.92 -35.16 15.33
N SER A 322 -3.09 -35.18 15.97
CA SER A 322 -3.44 -34.25 17.06
C SER A 322 -2.50 -34.39 18.25
N GLU A 323 -2.24 -35.63 18.71
CA GLU A 323 -1.32 -35.91 19.84
C GLU A 323 0.13 -35.53 19.50
N GLY A 324 0.58 -35.76 18.27
CA GLY A 324 1.90 -35.36 17.80
C GLY A 324 2.08 -33.85 17.81
N ASN A 325 1.11 -33.14 17.28
CA ASN A 325 1.13 -31.66 17.24
C ASN A 325 0.95 -31.04 18.64
N ALA A 326 0.14 -31.66 19.54
CA ALA A 326 0.07 -31.27 20.94
C ALA A 326 1.43 -31.31 21.64
N ARG A 327 2.23 -32.37 21.41
CA ARG A 327 3.58 -32.46 21.98
C ARG A 327 4.52 -31.36 21.47
N VAL A 328 4.46 -31.04 20.18
CA VAL A 328 5.29 -29.97 19.59
C VAL A 328 4.90 -28.63 20.18
N VAL A 329 3.60 -28.33 20.22
CA VAL A 329 3.11 -27.05 20.77
C VAL A 329 3.46 -26.90 22.24
N ARG A 330 3.30 -27.96 23.03
CA ARG A 330 3.66 -27.98 24.47
C ARG A 330 5.10 -27.53 24.70
N ALA A 331 6.05 -28.04 23.94
CA ALA A 331 7.45 -27.64 24.07
C ALA A 331 7.65 -26.15 23.82
N ARG A 332 7.00 -25.62 22.77
CA ARG A 332 7.06 -24.18 22.46
C ARG A 332 6.37 -23.29 23.47
N LEU A 333 5.23 -23.72 23.99
CA LEU A 333 4.53 -22.99 25.05
C LEU A 333 5.26 -23.03 26.38
N ALA A 334 5.98 -24.13 26.67
CA ALA A 334 6.86 -24.22 27.84
C ALA A 334 8.02 -23.24 27.76
N ASP A 335 8.65 -23.07 26.57
CA ASP A 335 9.68 -22.05 26.34
C ASP A 335 9.09 -20.64 26.57
N ALA A 336 7.92 -20.33 26.00
CA ALA A 336 7.26 -19.06 26.18
C ALA A 336 6.92 -18.78 27.65
N LYS A 337 6.40 -19.79 28.37
CA LYS A 337 6.13 -19.68 29.80
C LYS A 337 7.41 -19.43 30.61
N PHE A 338 8.47 -20.13 30.30
CA PHE A 338 9.78 -19.92 30.93
C PHE A 338 10.27 -18.49 30.74
N PHE A 339 10.24 -17.95 29.50
CA PHE A 339 10.65 -16.57 29.25
C PHE A 339 9.77 -15.58 30.02
N TYR A 340 8.45 -15.77 30.00
CA TYR A 340 7.52 -14.90 30.72
C TYR A 340 7.77 -14.90 32.23
N ASP A 341 7.95 -16.07 32.83
CA ASP A 341 8.21 -16.20 34.25
C ASP A 341 9.57 -15.59 34.66
N GLN A 342 10.62 -15.81 33.84
CA GLN A 342 11.94 -15.21 34.08
C GLN A 342 11.91 -13.69 33.92
N ASP A 343 11.21 -13.17 32.92
CA ASP A 343 11.12 -11.73 32.71
C ASP A 343 10.41 -10.99 33.84
N ARG A 344 9.43 -11.62 34.46
CA ARG A 344 8.68 -11.08 35.63
C ARG A 344 9.49 -11.04 36.93
N MET A 345 10.65 -11.68 37.00
CA MET A 345 11.53 -11.61 38.16
C MET A 345 12.24 -10.25 38.30
N HIS A 346 12.25 -9.45 37.27
CA HIS A 346 12.91 -8.15 37.19
C HIS A 346 11.94 -7.10 36.62
N THR A 347 11.93 -5.91 37.24
CA THR A 347 11.07 -4.81 36.79
C THR A 347 11.54 -4.26 35.44
N LEU A 348 10.61 -3.64 34.68
CA LEU A 348 10.95 -2.91 33.46
C LEU A 348 11.98 -1.82 33.71
N GLU A 349 11.85 -1.09 34.83
CA GLU A 349 12.78 -0.03 35.18
C GLU A 349 14.23 -0.54 35.33
N SER A 350 14.41 -1.72 35.92
CA SER A 350 15.74 -2.32 36.07
C SER A 350 16.41 -2.64 34.72
N ARG A 351 15.64 -2.70 33.64
CA ARG A 351 16.12 -3.00 32.27
C ARG A 351 16.48 -1.74 31.48
N VAL A 352 16.08 -0.56 31.95
CA VAL A 352 16.28 0.72 31.22
C VAL A 352 17.76 0.99 30.95
N GLU A 353 18.65 0.79 31.95
CA GLU A 353 20.10 0.96 31.75
C GLU A 353 20.65 0.03 30.64
N GLY A 354 20.07 -1.14 30.45
CA GLY A 354 20.45 -2.07 29.38
C GLY A 354 20.20 -1.52 27.98
N LEU A 355 19.35 -0.51 27.80
CA LEU A 355 19.11 0.16 26.53
C LEU A 355 20.35 0.91 25.98
N ARG A 356 21.36 1.19 26.81
CA ARG A 356 22.65 1.75 26.37
C ARG A 356 23.37 0.84 25.36
N HIS A 357 23.12 -0.44 25.44
CA HIS A 357 23.71 -1.46 24.56
C HIS A 357 22.84 -1.81 23.35
N VAL A 358 21.69 -1.17 23.20
CA VAL A 358 20.80 -1.34 22.04
C VAL A 358 21.00 -0.15 21.11
N VAL A 359 21.61 -0.39 19.95
CA VAL A 359 21.84 0.67 18.96
C VAL A 359 20.50 1.11 18.36
N TYR A 360 20.21 2.41 18.44
CA TYR A 360 19.10 3.01 17.72
C TYR A 360 19.53 3.41 16.31
N HIS A 361 20.52 4.30 16.24
CA HIS A 361 21.09 4.73 14.96
C HIS A 361 22.56 5.19 15.17
N ASN A 362 23.45 4.89 14.22
CA ASN A 362 24.88 5.17 14.38
C ASN A 362 25.23 6.63 14.68
N LYS A 363 24.41 7.59 14.22
CA LYS A 363 24.59 9.02 14.45
C LYS A 363 23.73 9.58 15.59
N LEU A 364 22.64 8.91 15.96
CA LEU A 364 21.67 9.36 16.98
C LEU A 364 21.83 8.60 18.30
N GLY A 365 22.73 7.63 18.36
CA GLY A 365 23.10 6.91 19.56
C GLY A 365 22.26 5.66 19.84
N SER A 366 22.19 5.31 21.11
CA SER A 366 21.50 4.12 21.64
C SER A 366 20.01 4.36 21.90
N GLN A 367 19.28 3.29 22.16
CA GLN A 367 17.87 3.40 22.62
C GLN A 367 17.74 4.11 23.97
N TYR A 368 18.79 4.11 24.81
CA TYR A 368 18.80 4.86 26.05
C TYR A 368 18.83 6.37 25.79
N GLU A 369 19.70 6.85 24.91
CA GLU A 369 19.76 8.26 24.54
C GLU A 369 18.48 8.71 23.86
N ARG A 370 17.94 7.87 22.98
CA ARG A 370 16.62 8.10 22.39
C ARG A 370 15.51 8.23 23.45
N MET A 371 15.48 7.33 24.40
CA MET A 371 14.51 7.36 25.51
C MET A 371 14.58 8.69 26.27
N LEU A 372 15.76 9.22 26.55
CA LEU A 372 15.90 10.51 27.22
C LEU A 372 15.29 11.68 26.42
N ARG A 373 15.42 11.64 25.06
CA ARG A 373 14.79 12.63 24.19
C ARG A 373 13.27 12.46 24.16
N VAL A 374 12.79 11.23 23.98
CA VAL A 374 11.34 10.91 23.96
C VAL A 374 10.68 11.35 25.25
N ARG A 375 11.28 11.16 26.43
CA ARG A 375 10.79 11.63 27.72
C ARG A 375 10.53 13.15 27.72
N ARG A 376 11.51 13.93 27.24
CA ARG A 376 11.38 15.41 27.16
C ARG A 376 10.22 15.81 26.26
N ILE A 377 10.15 15.20 25.10
CA ILE A 377 9.08 15.46 24.11
C ILE A 377 7.72 15.03 24.66
N ALA A 378 7.62 13.86 25.26
CA ALA A 378 6.37 13.35 25.84
C ALA A 378 5.85 14.26 26.97
N ALA A 379 6.74 14.74 27.84
CA ALA A 379 6.39 15.69 28.89
C ALA A 379 5.89 17.03 28.34
N ALA A 380 6.48 17.52 27.26
CA ALA A 380 6.04 18.75 26.57
C ALA A 380 4.71 18.52 25.82
N ALA A 381 4.57 17.42 25.11
CA ALA A 381 3.33 17.04 24.43
C ALA A 381 2.19 16.85 25.43
N ALA A 382 2.43 16.20 26.57
CA ALA A 382 1.43 16.05 27.63
C ALA A 382 0.95 17.41 28.16
N ALA A 383 1.84 18.37 28.34
CA ALA A 383 1.47 19.73 28.76
C ALA A 383 0.58 20.42 27.70
N LEU A 384 0.88 20.25 26.41
CA LEU A 384 0.08 20.82 25.32
C LEU A 384 -1.30 20.13 25.20
N LEU A 385 -1.37 18.83 25.50
CA LEU A 385 -2.61 18.04 25.45
C LEU A 385 -3.45 18.13 26.74
N GLY A 386 -2.95 18.77 27.78
CA GLY A 386 -3.59 18.72 29.11
C GLY A 386 -3.57 17.34 29.74
N ALA A 387 -2.62 16.48 29.37
CA ALA A 387 -2.42 15.14 29.89
C ALA A 387 -1.54 15.13 31.16
N ASN A 388 -1.52 13.99 31.87
CA ASN A 388 -0.66 13.80 33.04
C ASN A 388 0.82 13.71 32.61
N LYS A 389 1.55 14.80 32.84
CA LYS A 389 2.96 14.93 32.49
C LYS A 389 3.85 13.88 33.17
N THR A 390 3.57 13.57 34.44
CA THR A 390 4.37 12.60 35.20
C THR A 390 4.21 11.18 34.65
N GLU A 391 2.97 10.81 34.30
CA GLU A 391 2.71 9.50 33.73
C GLU A 391 3.25 9.40 32.28
N ALA A 392 3.16 10.48 31.51
CA ALA A 392 3.74 10.51 30.16
C ALA A 392 5.28 10.37 30.20
N ASP A 393 5.97 11.05 31.12
CA ASP A 393 7.40 10.90 31.34
C ASP A 393 7.77 9.48 31.79
N ARG A 394 7.00 8.91 32.73
CA ARG A 394 7.19 7.53 33.22
C ARG A 394 6.99 6.52 32.11
N ALA A 395 5.91 6.63 31.35
CA ALA A 395 5.63 5.74 30.22
C ALA A 395 6.73 5.82 29.16
N ALA A 396 7.18 7.03 28.81
CA ALA A 396 8.27 7.23 27.85
C ALA A 396 9.59 6.61 28.32
N MET A 397 9.88 6.65 29.63
CA MET A 397 11.04 6.01 30.22
C MET A 397 11.00 4.48 30.05
N LEU A 398 9.84 3.87 30.24
CA LEU A 398 9.68 2.43 30.23
C LEU A 398 9.36 1.86 28.83
N ALA A 399 8.94 2.70 27.89
CA ALA A 399 8.34 2.30 26.61
C ALA A 399 9.18 1.32 25.77
N LYS A 400 10.51 1.38 25.88
CA LYS A 400 11.42 0.49 25.13
C LYS A 400 12.16 -0.52 26.02
N ALA A 401 11.85 -0.56 27.33
CA ALA A 401 12.56 -1.43 28.26
C ALA A 401 12.32 -2.92 28.00
N ASP A 402 11.17 -3.26 27.41
CA ASP A 402 10.82 -4.63 27.01
C ASP A 402 11.69 -5.20 25.88
N LEU A 403 12.39 -4.36 25.12
CA LEU A 403 13.41 -4.80 24.16
C LEU A 403 14.56 -5.58 24.84
N ARG A 404 14.70 -5.49 26.16
CA ARG A 404 15.69 -6.20 26.98
C ARG A 404 15.14 -7.42 27.69
N THR A 405 13.92 -7.85 27.35
CA THR A 405 13.28 -9.05 27.88
C THR A 405 13.60 -10.26 27.02
N LEU A 406 13.54 -11.45 27.60
CA LEU A 406 13.72 -12.71 26.85
C LEU A 406 12.60 -12.90 25.84
N MET A 407 11.38 -12.58 26.25
CA MET A 407 10.20 -12.75 25.40
C MET A 407 10.27 -11.89 24.13
N VAL A 408 10.60 -10.62 24.24
CA VAL A 408 10.74 -9.73 23.05
C VAL A 408 11.99 -10.05 22.25
N GLY A 409 13.03 -10.60 22.90
CA GLY A 409 14.21 -11.13 22.21
C GLY A 409 13.88 -12.30 21.29
N GLU A 410 13.01 -13.21 21.71
CA GLU A 410 12.52 -14.34 20.90
C GLU A 410 11.41 -13.91 19.92
N PHE A 411 10.49 -13.04 20.35
CA PHE A 411 9.34 -12.56 19.57
C PHE A 411 9.34 -11.04 19.46
N PRO A 412 10.11 -10.46 18.54
CA PRO A 412 10.19 -9.00 18.38
C PRO A 412 8.84 -8.32 18.07
N GLU A 413 7.88 -9.06 17.51
CA GLU A 413 6.53 -8.60 17.21
C GLU A 413 5.74 -8.24 18.48
N LEU A 414 6.13 -8.77 19.63
CA LEU A 414 5.48 -8.53 20.92
C LEU A 414 6.00 -7.28 21.65
N GLN A 415 6.93 -6.53 21.05
CA GLN A 415 7.40 -5.28 21.65
C GLN A 415 6.23 -4.30 21.87
N GLY A 416 6.21 -3.68 23.02
CA GLY A 416 5.10 -2.84 23.51
C GLY A 416 3.99 -3.67 24.17
N ILE A 417 3.54 -4.76 23.56
CA ILE A 417 2.52 -5.66 24.15
C ILE A 417 3.04 -6.27 25.44
N MET A 418 4.23 -6.87 25.38
CA MET A 418 4.85 -7.44 26.59
C MET A 418 5.24 -6.37 27.59
N GLY A 419 5.63 -5.18 27.09
CA GLY A 419 5.89 -4.03 27.95
C GLY A 419 4.69 -3.64 28.81
N GLU A 420 3.47 -3.66 28.25
CA GLU A 420 2.23 -3.44 29.02
C GLU A 420 2.06 -4.50 30.12
N TYR A 421 2.13 -5.79 29.79
CA TYR A 421 1.98 -6.87 30.78
C TYR A 421 3.01 -6.81 31.90
N TYR A 422 4.26 -6.47 31.58
CA TYR A 422 5.31 -6.32 32.60
C TYR A 422 5.11 -5.05 33.45
N ALA A 423 4.65 -3.95 32.84
CA ALA A 423 4.29 -2.75 33.60
C ALA A 423 3.14 -2.99 34.59
N GLU A 424 2.11 -3.75 34.17
CA GLU A 424 1.02 -4.17 35.06
C GLU A 424 1.52 -5.07 36.17
N ASN A 425 2.41 -6.02 35.89
CA ASN A 425 3.05 -6.87 36.89
C ASN A 425 3.85 -6.03 37.90
N ASP A 426 4.53 -4.99 37.46
CA ASP A 426 5.31 -4.07 38.26
C ASP A 426 4.43 -3.06 38.99
N LYS A 427 3.09 -3.11 38.82
CA LYS A 427 2.08 -2.22 39.44
C LYS A 427 2.23 -0.76 39.01
N GLU A 428 2.68 -0.51 37.77
CA GLU A 428 2.63 0.81 37.18
C GLU A 428 1.18 1.30 37.00
N PRO A 429 0.94 2.62 37.00
CA PRO A 429 -0.38 3.17 36.70
C PRO A 429 -0.92 2.63 35.37
N LYS A 430 -2.24 2.41 35.27
CA LYS A 430 -2.88 1.83 34.10
C LYS A 430 -2.56 2.59 32.79
N ASP A 431 -2.60 3.94 32.84
CA ASP A 431 -2.32 4.76 31.68
C ASP A 431 -0.84 4.70 31.28
N VAL A 432 0.08 4.47 32.24
CA VAL A 432 1.50 4.20 31.93
C VAL A 432 1.66 2.87 31.21
N ALA A 433 1.06 1.79 31.73
CA ALA A 433 1.14 0.47 31.12
C ALA A 433 0.55 0.48 29.70
N LEU A 434 -0.62 1.08 29.53
CA LEU A 434 -1.28 1.20 28.23
C LEU A 434 -0.46 2.04 27.25
N ALA A 435 0.14 3.14 27.70
CA ALA A 435 0.99 3.98 26.85
C ALA A 435 2.24 3.25 26.36
N ILE A 436 2.79 2.32 27.14
CA ILE A 436 3.91 1.45 26.71
C ILE A 436 3.49 0.60 25.52
N ARG A 437 2.27 0.09 25.47
CA ARG A 437 1.75 -0.64 24.30
C ARG A 437 1.44 0.28 23.14
N GLU A 438 0.70 1.35 23.40
CA GLU A 438 0.10 2.18 22.38
C GLU A 438 1.05 3.20 21.71
N HIS A 439 2.26 3.45 22.28
CA HIS A 439 3.18 4.41 21.66
C HIS A 439 3.66 3.99 20.24
N TYR A 440 3.56 2.72 19.90
CA TYR A 440 3.82 2.25 18.56
C TYR A 440 2.71 2.60 17.56
N GLN A 441 1.49 2.84 18.06
CA GLN A 441 0.31 3.12 17.22
C GLN A 441 0.34 4.54 16.62
N PRO A 442 -0.21 4.74 15.43
CA PRO A 442 -0.54 3.70 14.46
C PRO A 442 0.74 3.13 13.83
N ARG A 443 0.79 1.80 13.63
CA ARG A 443 1.93 1.09 13.04
C ARG A 443 1.85 1.00 11.53
N TYR A 444 0.62 1.03 10.98
CA TYR A 444 0.33 0.95 9.54
C TYR A 444 -0.93 1.74 9.20
N ALA A 445 -1.25 1.86 7.90
CA ALA A 445 -2.48 2.49 7.47
C ALA A 445 -3.70 1.69 7.98
N GLY A 446 -4.66 2.38 8.61
CA GLY A 446 -5.85 1.76 9.21
C GLY A 446 -5.66 1.21 10.64
N ASP A 447 -4.42 1.18 11.20
CA ASP A 447 -4.20 0.77 12.59
C ASP A 447 -4.94 1.68 13.58
N ALA A 448 -5.26 1.14 14.75
CA ALA A 448 -5.86 1.91 15.84
C ALA A 448 -4.96 3.08 16.27
N LEU A 449 -5.59 4.12 16.81
CA LEU A 449 -4.87 5.24 17.41
C LEU A 449 -4.82 5.09 18.93
N PRO A 450 -3.79 5.63 19.59
CA PRO A 450 -3.70 5.64 21.05
C PRO A 450 -5.00 6.13 21.69
N SER A 451 -5.41 5.48 22.77
CA SER A 451 -6.74 5.66 23.35
C SER A 451 -6.80 6.72 24.43
N THR A 452 -5.71 6.93 25.19
CA THR A 452 -5.64 7.92 26.28
C THR A 452 -4.77 9.11 25.93
N SER A 453 -4.94 10.22 26.62
CA SER A 453 -4.10 11.41 26.43
C SER A 453 -2.63 11.17 26.78
N VAL A 454 -2.34 10.29 27.74
CA VAL A 454 -0.97 9.86 28.07
C VAL A 454 -0.38 9.05 26.94
N SER A 455 -1.12 8.07 26.42
CA SER A 455 -0.69 7.27 25.25
C SER A 455 -0.44 8.14 24.02
N LEU A 456 -1.33 9.12 23.76
CA LEU A 456 -1.18 10.07 22.63
C LEU A 456 0.10 10.90 22.79
N ALA A 457 0.39 11.41 24.00
CA ALA A 457 1.59 12.20 24.24
C ALA A 457 2.87 11.39 23.96
N VAL A 458 2.93 10.13 24.40
CA VAL A 458 4.09 9.26 24.20
C VAL A 458 4.22 8.82 22.73
N ALA A 459 3.10 8.50 22.07
CA ALA A 459 3.10 8.12 20.65
C ALA A 459 3.52 9.28 19.74
N LEU A 460 3.06 10.50 20.01
CA LEU A 460 3.50 11.71 19.32
C LEU A 460 5.01 11.92 19.54
N ALA A 461 5.47 11.77 20.79
CA ALA A 461 6.88 11.94 21.14
C ALA A 461 7.80 10.94 20.41
N ASP A 462 7.44 9.67 20.39
CA ASP A 462 8.21 8.62 19.71
C ASP A 462 8.34 8.87 18.20
N LYS A 463 7.25 9.32 17.55
CA LYS A 463 7.25 9.61 16.12
C LYS A 463 7.97 10.91 15.78
N LEU A 464 7.79 11.95 16.58
CA LEU A 464 8.43 13.25 16.36
C LEU A 464 9.94 13.19 16.62
N GLU A 465 10.39 12.45 17.64
CA GLU A 465 11.81 12.20 17.87
C GLU A 465 12.46 11.56 16.64
N THR A 466 11.83 10.52 16.09
CA THR A 466 12.32 9.86 14.88
C THR A 466 12.38 10.81 13.69
N LEU A 467 11.35 11.64 13.49
CA LEU A 467 11.27 12.58 12.38
C LEU A 467 12.32 13.68 12.51
N ILE A 468 12.43 14.35 13.66
CA ILE A 468 13.39 15.42 13.89
C ILE A 468 14.84 14.91 13.80
N GLY A 469 15.15 13.80 14.47
CA GLY A 469 16.50 13.24 14.48
C GLY A 469 16.97 12.84 13.09
N LEU A 470 16.15 12.10 12.35
CA LEU A 470 16.53 11.62 11.02
C LEU A 470 16.57 12.74 9.97
N PHE A 471 15.61 13.68 10.00
CA PHE A 471 15.69 14.88 9.18
C PHE A 471 16.95 15.71 9.53
N GLY A 472 17.25 15.86 10.82
CA GLY A 472 18.38 16.60 11.31
C GLY A 472 19.74 16.05 10.84
N ILE A 473 19.86 14.74 10.62
CA ILE A 473 21.06 14.11 10.07
C ILE A 473 21.02 13.91 8.55
N GLY A 474 20.03 14.48 7.85
CA GLY A 474 19.88 14.43 6.41
C GLY A 474 19.39 13.10 5.84
N GLN A 475 18.77 12.24 6.65
CA GLN A 475 18.16 10.98 6.22
C GLN A 475 16.70 11.21 5.76
N LEU A 476 16.55 11.72 4.53
CA LEU A 476 15.24 12.03 3.95
C LEU A 476 14.73 10.87 3.08
N PRO A 477 13.40 10.62 3.03
CA PRO A 477 12.83 9.66 2.10
C PRO A 477 12.94 10.18 0.67
N THR A 478 13.40 9.33 -0.26
CA THR A 478 13.58 9.67 -1.68
C THR A 478 12.84 8.69 -2.58
N GLY A 479 11.98 9.19 -3.51
CA GLY A 479 11.21 8.34 -4.41
C GLY A 479 10.46 7.24 -3.65
N GLU A 480 10.69 5.97 -3.99
CA GLU A 480 10.10 4.82 -3.30
C GLU A 480 10.87 4.39 -2.04
N LYS A 481 12.08 4.92 -1.82
CA LYS A 481 12.94 4.53 -0.69
C LYS A 481 12.59 5.32 0.57
N ASP A 482 12.18 4.59 1.60
CA ASP A 482 11.90 5.11 2.94
C ASP A 482 12.30 4.07 4.00
N PRO A 483 13.60 3.82 4.21
CA PRO A 483 14.10 2.74 5.05
C PRO A 483 13.72 2.91 6.53
N PHE A 484 13.42 4.14 6.96
CA PHE A 484 13.03 4.46 8.33
C PHE A 484 11.54 4.72 8.51
N ALA A 485 10.75 4.48 7.46
CA ALA A 485 9.29 4.67 7.47
C ALA A 485 8.83 6.08 7.90
N LEU A 486 9.59 7.12 7.52
CA LEU A 486 9.32 8.52 7.91
C LEU A 486 7.95 9.01 7.42
N ARG A 487 7.53 8.56 6.22
CA ARG A 487 6.18 8.86 5.71
C ARG A 487 5.09 8.29 6.62
N ARG A 488 5.31 7.09 7.16
CA ARG A 488 4.38 6.43 8.09
C ARG A 488 4.34 7.15 9.44
N HIS A 489 5.50 7.56 9.95
CA HIS A 489 5.57 8.36 11.18
C HIS A 489 4.82 9.68 11.02
N ALA A 490 5.04 10.42 9.94
CA ALA A 490 4.34 11.67 9.67
C ALA A 490 2.82 11.48 9.54
N LEU A 491 2.38 10.47 8.77
CA LEU A 491 0.96 10.13 8.66
C LEU A 491 0.36 9.73 10.01
N GLY A 492 1.11 9.02 10.85
CA GLY A 492 0.69 8.69 12.22
C GLY A 492 0.43 9.92 13.07
N VAL A 493 1.34 10.90 13.04
CA VAL A 493 1.16 12.19 13.73
C VAL A 493 -0.08 12.92 13.20
N LEU A 494 -0.22 13.04 11.87
CA LEU A 494 -1.36 13.70 11.24
C LEU A 494 -2.69 13.03 11.61
N ARG A 495 -2.75 11.69 11.60
CA ARG A 495 -3.94 10.94 11.99
C ARG A 495 -4.31 11.20 13.47
N MET A 496 -3.35 11.17 14.37
CA MET A 496 -3.62 11.45 15.78
C MET A 496 -4.18 12.85 15.98
N LEU A 497 -3.58 13.88 15.36
CA LEU A 497 -4.03 15.26 15.49
C LEU A 497 -5.43 15.49 14.91
N ILE A 498 -5.74 14.87 13.77
CA ILE A 498 -6.99 15.08 13.05
C ILE A 498 -8.11 14.18 13.60
N GLU A 499 -7.88 12.87 13.70
CA GLU A 499 -8.95 11.90 14.03
C GLU A 499 -9.29 11.88 15.53
N LYS A 500 -8.36 12.33 16.39
CA LYS A 500 -8.62 12.54 17.82
C LYS A 500 -9.02 14.00 18.14
N GLU A 501 -9.19 14.82 17.10
CA GLU A 501 -9.58 16.24 17.22
C GLU A 501 -8.73 17.01 18.24
N LEU A 502 -7.39 16.81 18.21
CA LEU A 502 -6.51 17.39 19.22
C LEU A 502 -6.32 18.89 18.96
N ASP A 503 -6.68 19.71 19.96
CA ASP A 503 -6.50 21.17 19.93
C ASP A 503 -5.04 21.56 20.25
N VAL A 504 -4.12 21.05 19.42
CA VAL A 504 -2.67 21.27 19.59
C VAL A 504 -2.05 21.72 18.28
N SER A 505 -1.12 22.66 18.36
CA SER A 505 -0.35 23.16 17.24
C SER A 505 0.74 22.17 16.82
N LEU A 506 0.72 21.72 15.56
CA LEU A 506 1.80 20.89 14.99
C LEU A 506 3.16 21.59 15.05
N PRO A 507 3.32 22.89 14.69
CA PRO A 507 4.57 23.61 14.93
C PRO A 507 5.07 23.57 16.37
N ALA A 508 4.18 23.75 17.36
CA ALA A 508 4.56 23.71 18.78
C ALA A 508 5.08 22.33 19.20
N LEU A 509 4.49 21.26 18.68
CA LEU A 509 4.99 19.89 18.91
C LEU A 509 6.36 19.65 18.27
N ILE A 510 6.56 20.16 17.05
CA ILE A 510 7.84 20.10 16.34
C ILE A 510 8.92 20.91 17.07
N ASP A 511 8.57 22.08 17.59
CA ASP A 511 9.48 22.88 18.38
C ASP A 511 9.89 22.19 19.67
N ALA A 512 8.94 21.56 20.36
CA ALA A 512 9.22 20.76 21.56
C ALA A 512 10.15 19.57 21.26
N ALA A 513 9.97 18.92 20.11
CA ALA A 513 10.83 17.84 19.69
C ALA A 513 12.25 18.36 19.33
N TRP A 514 12.33 19.48 18.65
CA TRP A 514 13.61 20.14 18.33
C TRP A 514 14.39 20.50 19.61
N GLU A 515 13.74 21.08 20.60
CA GLU A 515 14.36 21.44 21.89
C GLU A 515 14.97 20.22 22.61
N ALA A 516 14.43 19.02 22.38
CA ALA A 516 14.98 17.78 22.95
C ALA A 516 16.20 17.25 22.16
N GLU A 517 16.38 17.67 20.91
CA GLU A 517 17.38 17.09 19.99
C GLU A 517 18.47 18.09 19.53
N LYS A 518 18.29 19.38 19.71
CA LYS A 518 19.19 20.42 19.20
C LYS A 518 20.66 20.28 19.64
N ASP A 519 20.90 19.62 20.78
CA ASP A 519 22.23 19.41 21.33
C ASP A 519 22.86 18.07 20.90
N VAL A 520 22.18 17.28 20.06
CA VAL A 520 22.70 16.01 19.54
C VAL A 520 23.71 16.30 18.43
N ALA A 521 24.91 15.78 18.56
CA ALA A 521 25.98 16.03 17.61
C ALA A 521 25.59 15.60 16.18
N GLY A 522 25.75 16.55 15.24
CA GLY A 522 25.46 16.30 13.82
C GLY A 522 23.98 16.45 13.44
N VAL A 523 23.10 16.78 14.36
CA VAL A 523 21.71 17.13 14.08
C VAL A 523 21.61 18.63 13.78
N VAL A 524 21.05 18.98 12.63
CA VAL A 524 20.82 20.37 12.20
C VAL A 524 19.34 20.70 12.18
N ASP A 525 19.00 22.00 12.32
CA ASP A 525 17.61 22.44 12.32
C ASP A 525 16.98 22.36 10.93
N ASN A 526 16.15 21.36 10.74
CA ASN A 526 15.39 21.08 9.51
C ASN A 526 13.88 21.16 9.75
N ARG A 527 13.42 21.93 10.76
CA ARG A 527 12.00 22.07 11.08
C ARG A 527 11.16 22.58 9.91
N ARG A 528 11.71 23.49 9.09
CA ARG A 528 11.03 24.03 7.92
C ARG A 528 10.78 22.96 6.86
N GLU A 529 11.80 22.14 6.56
CA GLU A 529 11.68 21.02 5.62
C GLU A 529 10.71 19.98 6.14
N LEU A 530 10.73 19.71 7.43
CA LEU A 530 9.81 18.79 8.09
C LEU A 530 8.35 19.27 8.00
N LEU A 531 8.08 20.55 8.24
CA LEU A 531 6.76 21.14 8.05
C LEU A 531 6.27 21.03 6.60
N THR A 532 7.16 21.25 5.63
CA THR A 532 6.83 21.04 4.21
C THR A 532 6.49 19.57 3.94
N PHE A 533 7.27 18.64 4.49
CA PHE A 533 7.01 17.21 4.38
C PHE A 533 5.66 16.80 4.99
N PHE A 534 5.30 17.34 6.15
CA PHE A 534 3.97 17.14 6.72
C PHE A 534 2.85 17.66 5.83
N ALA A 535 3.01 18.86 5.25
CA ALA A 535 2.03 19.43 4.34
C ALA A 535 1.83 18.56 3.09
N ASP A 536 2.91 18.01 2.52
CA ASP A 536 2.83 17.10 1.38
C ASP A 536 2.13 15.78 1.73
N ARG A 537 2.41 15.21 2.91
CA ARG A 537 1.72 13.98 3.37
C ARG A 537 0.25 14.24 3.67
N LEU A 538 -0.06 15.39 4.25
CA LEU A 538 -1.44 15.80 4.50
C LEU A 538 -2.24 15.98 3.20
N ARG A 539 -1.64 16.57 2.17
CA ARG A 539 -2.26 16.69 0.84
C ARG A 539 -2.62 15.32 0.27
N VAL A 540 -1.70 14.36 0.34
CA VAL A 540 -1.95 12.99 -0.12
C VAL A 540 -3.08 12.35 0.68
N MET A 541 -3.05 12.42 2.00
CA MET A 541 -4.07 11.86 2.90
C MET A 541 -5.47 12.45 2.62
N LEU A 542 -5.57 13.77 2.39
CA LEU A 542 -6.85 14.41 2.08
C LEU A 542 -7.41 13.92 0.74
N ARG A 543 -6.56 13.74 -0.26
CA ARG A 543 -6.98 13.21 -1.57
C ARG A 543 -7.45 11.75 -1.48
N GLU A 544 -6.76 10.91 -0.72
CA GLU A 544 -7.19 9.52 -0.44
C GLU A 544 -8.54 9.46 0.29
N ARG A 545 -8.86 10.51 1.07
CA ARG A 545 -10.16 10.68 1.75
C ARG A 545 -11.21 11.37 0.87
N GLY A 546 -10.97 11.53 -0.42
CA GLY A 546 -11.92 12.03 -1.41
C GLY A 546 -11.98 13.54 -1.57
N ALA A 547 -10.99 14.31 -1.04
CA ALA A 547 -10.87 15.72 -1.37
C ALA A 547 -10.27 15.90 -2.78
N THR A 548 -10.78 16.88 -3.54
CA THR A 548 -10.14 17.27 -4.80
C THR A 548 -8.81 17.97 -4.55
N ALA A 549 -7.96 18.05 -5.56
CA ALA A 549 -6.69 18.79 -5.44
C ALA A 549 -6.92 20.26 -5.08
N GLN A 550 -7.96 20.89 -5.66
CA GLN A 550 -8.31 22.29 -5.43
C GLN A 550 -8.80 22.50 -3.98
N GLU A 551 -9.69 21.65 -3.47
CA GLU A 551 -10.16 21.71 -2.08
C GLU A 551 -8.99 21.61 -1.09
N ALA A 552 -8.12 20.59 -1.28
CA ALA A 552 -6.96 20.41 -0.43
C ALA A 552 -6.00 21.63 -0.49
N ASP A 553 -5.69 22.12 -1.68
CA ASP A 553 -4.78 23.26 -1.87
C ASP A 553 -5.36 24.57 -1.32
N ALA A 554 -6.67 24.78 -1.40
CA ALA A 554 -7.34 25.94 -0.83
C ALA A 554 -7.26 25.96 0.70
N VAL A 555 -7.51 24.81 1.34
CA VAL A 555 -7.45 24.69 2.82
C VAL A 555 -6.00 24.77 3.31
N LEU A 556 -5.08 24.06 2.65
CA LEU A 556 -3.66 23.98 3.06
C LEU A 556 -2.87 25.25 2.75
N ALA A 557 -3.39 26.15 1.92
CA ALA A 557 -2.82 27.48 1.69
C ALA A 557 -2.86 28.35 2.95
N LYS A 558 -3.82 28.11 3.82
CA LYS A 558 -3.80 28.64 5.20
C LYS A 558 -2.83 27.80 6.00
N ARG A 559 -1.81 28.41 6.56
CA ARG A 559 -0.93 27.73 7.52
C ARG A 559 -1.74 27.42 8.77
N LEU A 560 -2.27 26.19 8.82
CA LEU A 560 -3.13 25.76 9.90
C LEU A 560 -2.26 25.26 11.05
N ASP A 561 -2.23 25.97 12.14
CA ASP A 561 -1.56 25.53 13.34
C ASP A 561 -2.29 24.34 13.97
N LYS A 562 -3.64 24.32 13.87
CA LYS A 562 -4.52 23.28 14.39
C LYS A 562 -5.07 22.43 13.25
N LEU A 563 -4.62 21.18 13.19
CA LEU A 563 -5.01 20.26 12.13
C LEU A 563 -6.39 19.60 12.35
N ALA A 564 -6.91 19.64 13.57
CA ALA A 564 -8.22 19.11 13.92
C ALA A 564 -9.37 19.70 13.10
N ASP A 565 -9.22 20.96 12.67
CA ASP A 565 -10.25 21.69 11.90
C ASP A 565 -10.28 21.32 10.40
N ILE A 566 -9.25 20.63 9.90
CA ILE A 566 -9.10 20.39 8.46
C ILE A 566 -10.32 19.68 7.84
N PRO A 567 -10.85 18.59 8.42
CA PRO A 567 -12.02 17.93 7.84
C PRO A 567 -13.24 18.85 7.74
N LYS A 568 -13.46 19.68 8.77
CA LYS A 568 -14.56 20.66 8.82
C LYS A 568 -14.39 21.74 7.74
N ARG A 569 -13.14 22.22 7.53
CA ARG A 569 -12.82 23.21 6.49
C ARG A 569 -12.98 22.63 5.07
N ILE A 570 -12.58 21.38 4.83
CA ILE A 570 -12.80 20.70 3.54
C ILE A 570 -14.31 20.56 3.28
N GLY A 571 -15.09 20.15 4.29
CA GLY A 571 -16.55 20.06 4.19
C GLY A 571 -17.18 21.41 3.84
N ALA A 572 -16.77 22.47 4.55
CA ALA A 572 -17.24 23.83 4.31
C ALA A 572 -16.91 24.34 2.90
N VAL A 573 -15.68 24.10 2.41
CA VAL A 573 -15.27 24.47 1.05
C VAL A 573 -16.12 23.74 0.00
N ARG A 574 -16.41 22.46 0.22
CA ARG A 574 -17.25 21.67 -0.67
C ARG A 574 -18.67 22.20 -0.72
N ALA A 575 -19.30 22.43 0.45
CA ALA A 575 -20.63 23.00 0.54
C ALA A 575 -20.69 24.41 -0.10
N PHE A 576 -19.66 25.23 0.10
CA PHE A 576 -19.56 26.54 -0.55
C PHE A 576 -19.54 26.43 -2.08
N MET A 577 -18.82 25.47 -2.65
CA MET A 577 -18.73 25.30 -4.11
C MET A 577 -20.06 24.86 -4.74
N ASP A 578 -20.99 24.35 -3.97
CA ASP A 578 -22.35 24.00 -4.41
C ASP A 578 -23.29 25.23 -4.44
N LEU A 579 -22.84 26.39 -3.88
CA LEU A 579 -23.63 27.61 -3.88
C LEU A 579 -23.58 28.32 -5.26
N PRO A 580 -24.69 28.92 -5.71
CA PRO A 580 -24.73 29.66 -6.99
C PRO A 580 -23.83 30.92 -7.00
N GLU A 581 -23.41 31.40 -5.83
CA GLU A 581 -22.51 32.54 -5.64
C GLU A 581 -21.02 32.19 -5.75
N ALA A 582 -20.68 30.92 -5.62
CA ALA A 582 -19.30 30.42 -5.44
C ALA A 582 -18.38 30.82 -6.62
N GLU A 583 -18.84 30.64 -7.85
CA GLU A 583 -18.03 30.91 -9.04
C GLU A 583 -17.65 32.40 -9.14
N ALA A 584 -18.63 33.29 -8.93
CA ALA A 584 -18.40 34.73 -8.97
C ALA A 584 -17.47 35.18 -7.84
N LEU A 585 -17.70 34.72 -6.62
CA LEU A 585 -16.87 35.07 -5.46
C LEU A 585 -15.44 34.55 -5.56
N THR A 586 -15.22 33.34 -6.06
CA THR A 586 -13.88 32.79 -6.25
C THR A 586 -13.10 33.57 -7.31
N ALA A 587 -13.76 33.96 -8.41
CA ALA A 587 -13.18 34.82 -9.45
C ALA A 587 -12.84 36.23 -8.92
N ALA A 588 -13.76 36.84 -8.17
CA ALA A 588 -13.53 38.12 -7.53
C ALA A 588 -12.39 38.08 -6.52
N ASN A 589 -12.34 37.05 -5.69
CA ASN A 589 -11.26 36.83 -4.73
C ASN A 589 -9.90 36.68 -5.40
N LYS A 590 -9.81 35.96 -6.52
CA LYS A 590 -8.60 35.81 -7.34
C LYS A 590 -8.17 37.19 -7.90
N ARG A 591 -9.14 38.02 -8.36
CA ARG A 591 -8.87 39.38 -8.83
C ARG A 591 -8.34 40.26 -7.71
N ILE A 592 -8.96 40.23 -6.53
CA ILE A 592 -8.51 40.99 -5.34
C ILE A 592 -7.08 40.59 -4.97
N GLY A 593 -6.79 39.31 -4.86
CA GLY A 593 -5.46 38.80 -4.55
C GLY A 593 -4.40 39.28 -5.55
N ASN A 594 -4.72 39.29 -6.86
CA ASN A 594 -3.82 39.81 -7.88
C ASN A 594 -3.61 41.34 -7.79
N ILE A 595 -4.61 42.11 -7.40
CA ILE A 595 -4.49 43.55 -7.17
C ILE A 595 -3.57 43.79 -5.97
N LEU A 596 -3.83 43.14 -4.84
CA LEU A 596 -3.06 43.33 -3.62
C LEU A 596 -1.58 42.91 -3.77
N LYS A 597 -1.29 41.87 -4.54
CA LYS A 597 0.10 41.41 -4.83
C LYS A 597 0.93 42.41 -5.65
N LYS A 598 0.29 43.33 -6.41
CA LYS A 598 0.97 44.30 -7.25
C LYS A 598 1.28 45.61 -6.51
N VAL A 599 0.81 45.75 -5.28
CA VAL A 599 1.04 46.97 -4.49
C VAL A 599 2.42 46.88 -3.83
N GLU A 600 3.23 47.90 -4.05
CA GLU A 600 4.51 48.03 -3.37
C GLU A 600 4.28 48.59 -1.95
N GLY A 601 4.75 47.90 -0.94
CA GLY A 601 4.59 48.27 0.46
C GLY A 601 3.39 47.62 1.15
N GLU A 602 3.20 47.95 2.41
CA GLU A 602 2.14 47.38 3.25
C GLU A 602 0.81 48.14 3.05
N VAL A 603 -0.24 47.39 2.67
CA VAL A 603 -1.60 47.94 2.54
C VAL A 603 -2.23 48.01 3.94
N SER A 604 -2.73 49.17 4.31
CA SER A 604 -3.48 49.39 5.56
C SER A 604 -4.80 48.59 5.56
N GLU A 605 -5.26 48.20 6.72
CA GLU A 605 -6.62 47.64 6.90
C GLU A 605 -7.62 48.69 7.42
N LYS A 606 -7.13 49.88 7.72
CA LYS A 606 -7.96 50.98 8.24
C LYS A 606 -8.63 51.68 7.08
N ILE A 607 -9.96 51.64 7.04
CA ILE A 607 -10.80 52.27 6.03
C ILE A 607 -11.32 53.61 6.61
N ASP A 608 -11.19 54.66 5.84
CA ASP A 608 -11.79 55.95 6.16
C ASP A 608 -13.13 56.12 5.42
N PRO A 609 -14.27 56.09 6.16
CA PRO A 609 -15.59 56.25 5.53
C PRO A 609 -15.78 57.56 4.76
N ALA A 610 -15.05 58.61 5.14
CA ALA A 610 -15.15 59.92 4.49
C ALA A 610 -14.55 59.89 3.07
N LEU A 611 -13.66 58.97 2.77
CA LEU A 611 -13.02 58.78 1.47
C LEU A 611 -13.79 57.81 0.54
N LEU A 612 -14.93 57.27 0.97
CA LEU A 612 -15.79 56.46 0.11
C LEU A 612 -16.67 57.39 -0.73
N GLN A 613 -16.41 57.46 -2.02
CA GLN A 613 -17.10 58.41 -2.93
C GLN A 613 -18.22 57.73 -3.72
N GLU A 614 -17.93 56.59 -4.32
CA GLU A 614 -18.86 55.87 -5.18
C GLU A 614 -19.93 55.13 -4.36
N ALA A 615 -21.14 55.03 -4.90
CA ALA A 615 -22.24 54.32 -4.24
C ALA A 615 -21.90 52.84 -3.97
N ALA A 616 -21.21 52.18 -4.92
CA ALA A 616 -20.84 50.79 -4.80
C ALA A 616 -19.74 50.54 -3.73
N GLU A 617 -18.80 51.53 -3.54
CA GLU A 617 -17.82 51.44 -2.43
C GLU A 617 -18.49 51.54 -1.08
N LYS A 618 -19.45 52.46 -0.92
CA LYS A 618 -20.22 52.65 0.32
C LYS A 618 -21.04 51.39 0.63
N ASN A 619 -21.73 50.86 -0.38
CA ASN A 619 -22.53 49.68 -0.22
C ASN A 619 -21.68 48.46 0.17
N LEU A 620 -20.56 48.21 -0.51
CA LEU A 620 -19.65 47.13 -0.17
C LEU A 620 -19.09 47.27 1.26
N PHE A 621 -18.74 48.50 1.67
CA PHE A 621 -18.25 48.77 3.02
C PHE A 621 -19.31 48.46 4.10
N GLU A 622 -20.56 48.92 3.91
CA GLU A 622 -21.65 48.68 4.87
C GLU A 622 -22.03 47.22 4.95
N GLU A 623 -22.14 46.53 3.81
CA GLU A 623 -22.42 45.07 3.78
C GLU A 623 -21.30 44.27 4.43
N LEU A 624 -20.04 44.60 4.14
CA LEU A 624 -18.90 43.93 4.77
C LEU A 624 -18.91 44.12 6.30
N ARG A 625 -19.18 45.36 6.73
CA ARG A 625 -19.27 45.71 8.14
C ARG A 625 -20.42 45.01 8.87
N ALA A 626 -21.52 44.71 8.17
CA ALA A 626 -22.65 43.96 8.71
C ALA A 626 -22.34 42.45 8.81
N VAL A 627 -21.67 41.90 7.79
CA VAL A 627 -21.37 40.46 7.69
C VAL A 627 -20.19 40.02 8.58
N GLU A 628 -19.18 40.86 8.73
CA GLU A 628 -17.92 40.53 9.41
C GLU A 628 -18.07 40.02 10.85
N PRO A 629 -18.85 40.69 11.76
CA PRO A 629 -18.99 40.20 13.14
C PRO A 629 -19.66 38.83 13.23
N ALA A 630 -20.64 38.57 12.36
CA ALA A 630 -21.31 37.27 12.29
C ALA A 630 -20.35 36.18 11.75
N ALA A 631 -19.55 36.52 10.73
CA ALA A 631 -18.56 35.63 10.18
C ALA A 631 -17.45 35.28 11.19
N GLU A 632 -16.97 36.28 11.95
CA GLU A 632 -15.98 36.09 13.03
C GLU A 632 -16.51 35.19 14.15
N ALA A 633 -17.77 35.38 14.57
CA ALA A 633 -18.41 34.55 15.60
C ALA A 633 -18.52 33.10 15.13
N LEU A 634 -18.99 32.88 13.91
CA LEU A 634 -19.09 31.54 13.31
C LEU A 634 -17.72 30.87 13.17
N TYR A 635 -16.70 31.63 12.78
CA TYR A 635 -15.33 31.14 12.73
C TYR A 635 -14.82 30.69 14.10
N ALA A 636 -15.05 31.49 15.13
CA ALA A 636 -14.65 31.18 16.51
C ALA A 636 -15.36 29.94 17.06
N GLU A 637 -16.60 29.68 16.62
CA GLU A 637 -17.38 28.50 16.95
C GLU A 637 -16.99 27.27 16.12
N GLY A 638 -16.09 27.40 15.13
CA GLY A 638 -15.72 26.31 14.21
C GLY A 638 -16.80 25.95 13.18
N ARG A 639 -17.81 26.81 12.99
CA ARG A 639 -18.94 26.69 12.06
C ARG A 639 -18.54 27.23 10.69
N PHE A 640 -17.57 26.62 10.07
CA PHE A 640 -16.95 27.12 8.85
C PHE A 640 -17.89 27.13 7.64
N GLU A 641 -18.81 26.17 7.55
CA GLU A 641 -19.82 26.11 6.49
C GLU A 641 -20.78 27.30 6.59
N ASP A 642 -21.36 27.55 7.77
CA ASP A 642 -22.26 28.69 8.01
C ASP A 642 -21.56 30.03 7.74
N MET A 643 -20.27 30.12 8.09
CA MET A 643 -19.46 31.28 7.79
C MET A 643 -19.35 31.54 6.28
N LEU A 644 -19.04 30.52 5.49
CA LEU A 644 -18.92 30.66 4.03
C LEU A 644 -20.26 30.99 3.37
N VAL A 645 -21.37 30.45 3.87
CA VAL A 645 -22.73 30.80 3.45
C VAL A 645 -23.03 32.27 3.78
N THR A 646 -22.65 32.71 4.97
CA THR A 646 -22.83 34.15 5.38
C THR A 646 -22.05 35.09 4.45
N ILE A 647 -20.82 34.72 4.09
CA ILE A 647 -19.97 35.51 3.18
C ILE A 647 -20.54 35.49 1.75
N ALA A 648 -21.31 34.50 1.34
CA ALA A 648 -21.91 34.43 0.01
C ALA A 648 -22.86 35.62 -0.28
N ALA A 649 -23.44 36.22 0.75
CA ALA A 649 -24.24 37.45 0.62
C ALA A 649 -23.46 38.65 0.04
N LEU A 650 -22.12 38.65 0.15
CA LEU A 650 -21.26 39.70 -0.40
C LEU A 650 -21.11 39.69 -1.92
N ARG A 651 -21.64 38.66 -2.62
CA ARG A 651 -21.52 38.56 -4.08
C ARG A 651 -21.97 39.80 -4.81
N SER A 652 -23.23 40.22 -4.62
CA SER A 652 -23.80 41.38 -5.34
C SER A 652 -23.05 42.71 -5.06
N PRO A 653 -22.71 43.04 -3.80
CA PRO A 653 -21.88 44.22 -3.51
C PRO A 653 -20.48 44.17 -4.16
N VAL A 654 -19.85 42.97 -4.19
CA VAL A 654 -18.53 42.79 -4.79
C VAL A 654 -18.58 42.95 -6.30
N ASP A 655 -19.58 42.38 -6.97
CA ASP A 655 -19.77 42.49 -8.41
C ASP A 655 -19.99 43.99 -8.79
N ALA A 656 -20.91 44.70 -8.10
CA ALA A 656 -21.16 46.09 -8.32
C ALA A 656 -19.92 47.00 -8.11
N PHE A 657 -19.12 46.68 -7.10
CA PHE A 657 -17.86 47.38 -6.87
C PHE A 657 -16.89 47.24 -8.05
N PHE A 658 -16.70 46.04 -8.56
CA PHE A 658 -15.77 45.83 -9.67
C PHE A 658 -16.27 46.30 -11.03
N GLU A 659 -17.59 46.49 -11.19
CA GLU A 659 -18.19 47.06 -12.39
C GLU A 659 -18.05 48.59 -12.45
N THR A 660 -18.12 49.28 -11.32
CA THR A 660 -18.27 50.74 -11.30
C THR A 660 -17.09 51.47 -10.66
N VAL A 661 -16.27 50.82 -9.80
CA VAL A 661 -15.21 51.48 -9.05
C VAL A 661 -13.84 51.28 -9.67
N MET A 662 -13.13 52.35 -10.00
CA MET A 662 -11.73 52.32 -10.44
C MET A 662 -10.80 52.15 -9.23
N VAL A 663 -10.32 50.95 -8.93
CA VAL A 663 -9.43 50.67 -7.77
C VAL A 663 -8.17 51.56 -7.82
N ASN A 664 -7.53 51.66 -8.99
CA ASN A 664 -6.32 52.44 -9.20
C ASN A 664 -6.69 53.90 -9.50
N ALA A 665 -7.35 54.59 -8.56
CA ALA A 665 -7.63 56.01 -8.66
C ALA A 665 -6.34 56.83 -8.77
N GLU A 666 -6.42 57.98 -9.45
CA GLU A 666 -5.31 58.93 -9.55
C GLU A 666 -4.93 59.51 -8.18
N ASP A 667 -5.95 59.80 -7.36
CA ASP A 667 -5.77 60.29 -6.00
C ASP A 667 -5.19 59.16 -5.11
N PRO A 668 -3.98 59.36 -4.54
CA PRO A 668 -3.33 58.37 -3.70
C PRO A 668 -4.13 57.97 -2.44
N ALA A 669 -4.89 58.92 -1.84
CA ALA A 669 -5.67 58.67 -0.65
C ALA A 669 -6.90 57.79 -0.95
N LEU A 670 -7.61 58.07 -2.06
CA LEU A 670 -8.71 57.23 -2.54
C LEU A 670 -8.22 55.83 -2.90
N ARG A 671 -7.10 55.72 -3.61
CA ARG A 671 -6.50 54.46 -3.98
C ARG A 671 -6.13 53.63 -2.76
N ALA A 672 -5.47 54.24 -1.76
CA ALA A 672 -5.11 53.57 -0.52
C ALA A 672 -6.35 53.08 0.25
N ASN A 673 -7.42 53.87 0.32
CA ASN A 673 -8.66 53.49 0.99
C ASN A 673 -9.40 52.34 0.28
N ARG A 674 -9.43 52.36 -1.07
CA ARG A 674 -9.99 51.25 -1.87
C ARG A 674 -9.20 49.95 -1.70
N LEU A 675 -7.88 50.04 -1.64
CA LEU A 675 -7.02 48.88 -1.34
C LEU A 675 -7.23 48.38 0.08
N ALA A 676 -7.44 49.24 1.07
CA ALA A 676 -7.77 48.85 2.44
C ALA A 676 -9.10 48.09 2.52
N LEU A 677 -10.13 48.56 1.80
CA LEU A 677 -11.43 47.87 1.70
C LEU A 677 -11.27 46.48 1.08
N LEU A 678 -10.53 46.38 -0.04
CA LEU A 678 -10.26 45.07 -0.68
C LEU A 678 -9.42 44.13 0.18
N LYS A 679 -8.44 44.66 0.94
CA LYS A 679 -7.63 43.83 1.86
C LYS A 679 -8.49 43.24 2.97
N ARG A 680 -9.37 44.04 3.57
CA ARG A 680 -10.28 43.55 4.62
C ARG A 680 -11.27 42.52 4.08
N LEU A 681 -11.88 42.79 2.92
CA LEU A 681 -12.73 41.82 2.23
C LEU A 681 -11.98 40.49 1.94
N TYR A 682 -10.75 40.57 1.43
CA TYR A 682 -9.89 39.43 1.15
C TYR A 682 -9.62 38.63 2.42
N GLY A 683 -9.39 39.30 3.55
CA GLY A 683 -9.20 38.65 4.85
C GLY A 683 -10.41 37.80 5.25
N VAL A 684 -11.61 38.39 5.20
CA VAL A 684 -12.86 37.68 5.57
C VAL A 684 -13.16 36.53 4.62
N MET A 685 -13.04 36.74 3.31
CA MET A 685 -13.30 35.69 2.30
C MET A 685 -12.34 34.51 2.41
N ASN A 686 -11.12 34.72 2.89
CA ASN A 686 -10.11 33.67 2.98
C ASN A 686 -9.86 33.18 4.42
N ALA A 687 -10.75 33.43 5.37
CA ALA A 687 -10.56 32.98 6.74
C ALA A 687 -10.58 31.46 6.87
N VAL A 688 -11.51 30.79 6.19
CA VAL A 688 -11.66 29.32 6.22
C VAL A 688 -10.65 28.62 5.30
N ALA A 689 -10.51 29.10 4.08
CA ALA A 689 -9.64 28.57 3.04
C ALA A 689 -9.27 29.67 2.04
N GLU A 690 -8.21 29.54 1.28
CA GLU A 690 -7.88 30.45 0.18
C GLU A 690 -8.78 30.17 -1.03
N ILE A 691 -10.00 30.71 -1.02
CA ILE A 691 -11.03 30.38 -2.01
C ILE A 691 -10.65 30.76 -3.45
N SER A 692 -9.66 31.65 -3.64
CA SER A 692 -9.11 31.95 -4.98
C SER A 692 -8.53 30.74 -5.70
N ARG A 693 -8.13 29.70 -4.98
CA ARG A 693 -7.60 28.45 -5.53
C ARG A 693 -8.68 27.50 -6.03
N LEU A 694 -9.94 27.79 -5.72
CA LEU A 694 -11.11 27.04 -6.20
C LEU A 694 -11.59 27.55 -7.57
N ALA A 695 -11.14 28.74 -8.01
CA ALA A 695 -11.50 29.29 -9.31
C ALA A 695 -10.93 28.39 -10.44
N LYS A 696 -11.82 28.00 -11.37
CA LYS A 696 -11.51 27.22 -12.58
C LYS A 696 -10.52 27.94 -13.50
#